data_267e797f6d550d84094b0e09a7044ab1
#
_entry.id   267e797f6d550d84094b0e09a7044ab1
#
_cell.length_a   1.000
_cell.length_b   1.000
_cell.length_c   1.000
_cell.angle_alpha   90.00
_cell.angle_beta   90.00
_cell.angle_gamma   90.00
#
_symmetry.space_group_name_H-M   'P 1'
#
loop_
_entity.id
_entity.type
_entity.pdbx_description
1 polymer ?
#
loop_
_entity_poly.entity_id
_entity_poly.type
_entity_poly.pdbx_seq_one_letter_code
_entity_poly.pdbx_strand_id
1 'polypeptide(L)'
;MKRKPLRILIFIVIGALVIGSFYWYYSQYRFTREARQILQETEVEGGLIVHLGFENSKVTAAFHAGDRYLVHGITPDKSKAKKAREYMYEQGIYGNVSVEHRNKETLPYTDNLVNLIVAEDTGNISMDEMMRVLAPEGVAFIRQENVWTKQVKPRPEEIDEWTHYLHGPDNNAVADDAAVGPPKHLQWEAGPEFLRSHEHLSSISAMVSSGGRIFTILDRGPTSFVAAPTQWQLEARDAFNGVLLWEKPIENWEDHLRGFRSGPPELQRRLVADGNRVYVTLGYNQPVTALNAATGEVERTYSGTKGTLEILYKNGTLYLITGERPSLKPKKYSPDSMDAFSDVFRVETLRGTPRAHNKSLMAVDASSGELLWEKDDPTTGEIMPTTTCVGDGRVFFENSGHVVSLDAKSGKTIWKSRRPIQRMRLGWSTPTLVYHNGVVYSADRESERENKDSTVRWIPSSRGGIAPEGRLIAFSAENGDRLWSCPAREGYNAPVDVFLTGGHLWTGDLVQAGDSGITKGRNPQTGEIEVTRPEDQEFYTPGMPHHRCYRNKATSKYLITGRAGTEFIDIESGEAIPNHWFRGTCSYGIMPCNGLVYSPTHPCACFMRAKINGFNALARSVQGPGSKGNEADRLQKGAAYQEIQINEKDEASEGWPTYRHDA
;
A
#
# COMPACT_ATOMS: atom_id res chain seq x y z
N MET A 1 -45.88 53.57 -35.84
CA MET A 1 -44.62 54.01 -35.20
C MET A 1 -44.58 53.71 -33.70
N LYS A 2 -44.38 52.48 -33.21
CA LYS A 2 -44.23 52.19 -31.75
C LYS A 2 -43.34 51.02 -31.41
N ARG A 3 -42.26 50.70 -32.20
CA ARG A 3 -41.34 49.60 -31.94
C ARG A 3 -39.92 49.99 -31.45
N LYS A 4 -39.59 51.29 -31.35
CA LYS A 4 -38.27 51.75 -30.91
C LYS A 4 -38.00 51.59 -29.40
N PRO A 5 -38.93 51.88 -28.46
CA PRO A 5 -38.63 51.79 -27.02
C PRO A 5 -38.39 50.35 -26.53
N LEU A 6 -39.06 49.36 -27.13
CA LEU A 6 -38.89 47.94 -26.74
C LEU A 6 -37.50 47.41 -27.11
N ARG A 7 -36.94 47.80 -28.28
CA ARG A 7 -35.57 47.42 -28.66
C ARG A 7 -34.51 48.01 -27.76
N ILE A 8 -34.67 49.28 -27.35
CA ILE A 8 -33.74 49.93 -26.40
C ILE A 8 -33.80 49.27 -25.04
N LEU A 9 -34.97 48.88 -24.54
CA LEU A 9 -35.12 48.15 -23.27
C LEU A 9 -34.45 46.77 -23.33
N ILE A 10 -34.59 46.05 -24.45
CA ILE A 10 -33.93 44.74 -24.66
C ILE A 10 -32.40 44.89 -24.66
N PHE A 11 -31.85 45.92 -25.33
CA PHE A 11 -30.42 46.18 -25.31
C PHE A 11 -29.87 46.53 -23.92
N ILE A 12 -30.64 47.30 -23.12
CA ILE A 12 -30.27 47.61 -21.74
C ILE A 12 -30.28 46.37 -20.87
N VAL A 13 -31.29 45.51 -21.00
CA VAL A 13 -31.37 44.23 -20.24
C VAL A 13 -30.27 43.29 -20.64
N ILE A 14 -29.98 43.14 -21.93
CA ILE A 14 -28.86 42.32 -22.41
C ILE A 14 -27.52 42.88 -21.93
N GLY A 15 -27.33 44.18 -22.01
CA GLY A 15 -26.13 44.85 -21.51
C GLY A 15 -25.94 44.65 -20.00
N ALA A 16 -27.00 44.75 -19.20
CA ALA A 16 -26.96 44.51 -17.78
C ALA A 16 -26.64 43.03 -17.44
N LEU A 17 -27.22 42.09 -18.20
CA LEU A 17 -26.92 40.65 -18.08
C LEU A 17 -25.46 40.32 -18.43
N VAL A 18 -24.92 40.91 -19.50
CA VAL A 18 -23.52 40.73 -19.91
C VAL A 18 -22.57 41.31 -18.86
N ILE A 19 -22.85 42.54 -18.37
CA ILE A 19 -22.05 43.19 -17.32
C ILE A 19 -22.15 42.38 -16.02
N GLY A 20 -23.34 41.92 -15.63
CA GLY A 20 -23.54 41.06 -14.47
C GLY A 20 -22.80 39.72 -14.57
N SER A 21 -22.87 39.09 -15.73
CA SER A 21 -22.14 37.83 -15.99
C SER A 21 -20.62 38.03 -15.97
N PHE A 22 -20.14 39.16 -16.54
CA PHE A 22 -18.71 39.50 -16.51
C PHE A 22 -18.22 39.81 -15.09
N TYR A 23 -19.01 40.56 -14.30
CA TYR A 23 -18.68 40.85 -12.91
C TYR A 23 -18.70 39.58 -12.04
N TRP A 24 -19.68 38.70 -12.27
CA TRP A 24 -19.76 37.40 -11.61
C TRP A 24 -18.57 36.53 -11.96
N TYR A 25 -18.23 36.42 -13.24
CA TYR A 25 -17.06 35.67 -13.72
C TYR A 25 -15.75 36.21 -13.13
N TYR A 26 -15.56 37.53 -13.14
CA TYR A 26 -14.39 38.18 -12.57
C TYR A 26 -14.25 37.94 -11.06
N SER A 27 -15.38 37.98 -10.34
CA SER A 27 -15.36 37.71 -8.90
C SER A 27 -15.01 36.26 -8.57
N GLN A 28 -15.52 35.29 -9.32
CA GLN A 28 -15.15 33.86 -9.16
C GLN A 28 -13.68 33.65 -9.50
N TYR A 29 -13.21 34.26 -10.58
CA TYR A 29 -11.79 34.16 -11.00
C TYR A 29 -10.83 34.68 -9.91
N ARG A 30 -11.20 35.73 -9.19
CA ARG A 30 -10.39 36.26 -8.08
C ARG A 30 -10.16 35.23 -6.98
N PHE A 31 -11.21 34.56 -6.50
CA PHE A 31 -11.12 33.59 -5.42
C PHE A 31 -10.36 32.32 -5.85
N THR A 32 -10.59 31.86 -7.07
CA THR A 32 -9.83 30.74 -7.65
C THR A 32 -8.35 31.07 -7.78
N ARG A 33 -8.01 32.31 -8.16
CA ARG A 33 -6.63 32.77 -8.24
C ARG A 33 -5.96 32.80 -6.87
N GLU A 34 -6.65 33.31 -5.85
CA GLU A 34 -6.17 33.37 -4.47
C GLU A 34 -5.87 31.95 -3.93
N ALA A 35 -6.83 31.03 -4.04
CA ALA A 35 -6.61 29.64 -3.61
C ALA A 35 -5.46 28.97 -4.35
N ARG A 36 -5.36 29.14 -5.69
CA ARG A 36 -4.24 28.60 -6.48
C ARG A 36 -2.89 29.18 -6.08
N GLN A 37 -2.84 30.46 -5.78
CA GLN A 37 -1.60 31.10 -5.32
C GLN A 37 -1.16 30.50 -3.98
N ILE A 38 -2.07 30.30 -3.04
CA ILE A 38 -1.76 29.65 -1.75
C ILE A 38 -1.27 28.21 -1.98
N LEU A 39 -1.94 27.43 -2.85
CA LEU A 39 -1.49 26.07 -3.17
C LEU A 39 -0.10 26.05 -3.81
N GLN A 40 0.22 27.02 -4.67
CA GLN A 40 1.55 27.15 -5.28
C GLN A 40 2.62 27.54 -4.25
N GLU A 41 2.33 28.51 -3.36
CA GLU A 41 3.28 28.94 -2.32
C GLU A 41 3.52 27.87 -1.25
N THR A 42 2.52 27.05 -0.99
CA THR A 42 2.61 25.95 -0.02
C THR A 42 3.15 24.66 -0.61
N GLU A 43 3.14 24.52 -1.96
CA GLU A 43 3.58 23.33 -2.69
C GLU A 43 2.77 22.07 -2.35
N VAL A 44 1.53 22.22 -1.86
CA VAL A 44 0.64 21.10 -1.51
C VAL A 44 -0.13 20.68 -2.76
N GLU A 45 0.15 19.49 -3.23
CA GLU A 45 -0.36 18.97 -4.51
C GLU A 45 -1.61 18.08 -4.37
N GLY A 46 -2.12 17.88 -3.14
CA GLY A 46 -3.32 17.09 -2.87
C GLY A 46 -3.51 16.79 -1.39
N GLY A 47 -4.56 16.05 -1.04
CA GLY A 47 -4.88 15.63 0.30
C GLY A 47 -5.91 16.49 1.02
N LEU A 48 -5.90 16.48 2.35
CA LEU A 48 -6.85 17.20 3.19
C LEU A 48 -6.38 18.63 3.48
N ILE A 49 -7.21 19.61 3.09
CA ILE A 49 -7.02 21.04 3.37
C ILE A 49 -7.99 21.49 4.44
N VAL A 50 -7.50 22.12 5.48
CA VAL A 50 -8.33 22.77 6.52
C VAL A 50 -8.21 24.27 6.40
N HIS A 51 -9.36 24.97 6.21
CA HIS A 51 -9.42 26.42 6.12
C HIS A 51 -10.04 26.99 7.40
N LEU A 52 -9.20 27.58 8.25
CA LEU A 52 -9.56 28.10 9.57
C LEU A 52 -9.93 29.57 9.50
N GLY A 53 -11.00 29.97 10.20
CA GLY A 53 -11.37 31.35 10.39
C GLY A 53 -11.62 32.12 9.10
N PHE A 54 -12.03 31.43 8.04
CA PHE A 54 -12.16 31.98 6.69
C PHE A 54 -13.09 33.22 6.65
N GLU A 55 -12.66 34.26 5.95
CA GLU A 55 -13.49 35.46 5.72
C GLU A 55 -14.53 35.18 4.62
N ASN A 56 -14.14 34.46 3.58
CA ASN A 56 -14.98 34.20 2.42
C ASN A 56 -15.05 32.72 2.06
N SER A 57 -16.26 32.16 2.15
CA SER A 57 -16.50 30.74 1.80
C SER A 57 -16.18 30.37 0.35
N LYS A 58 -16.11 31.36 -0.57
CA LYS A 58 -15.73 31.13 -1.97
C LYS A 58 -14.26 30.76 -2.11
N VAL A 59 -13.38 31.28 -1.24
CA VAL A 59 -11.97 30.85 -1.18
C VAL A 59 -11.89 29.42 -0.67
N THR A 60 -12.67 29.07 0.38
CA THR A 60 -12.78 27.70 0.88
C THR A 60 -13.21 26.75 -0.23
N ALA A 61 -14.23 27.10 -1.02
CA ALA A 61 -14.67 26.32 -2.18
C ALA A 61 -13.59 26.18 -3.24
N ALA A 62 -12.82 27.25 -3.49
CA ALA A 62 -11.80 27.28 -4.54
C ALA A 62 -10.56 26.44 -4.20
N PHE A 63 -10.32 26.06 -2.94
CA PHE A 63 -9.30 25.09 -2.57
C PHE A 63 -9.59 23.68 -3.11
N HIS A 64 -10.84 23.35 -3.41
CA HIS A 64 -11.18 22.15 -4.17
C HIS A 64 -10.83 22.35 -5.65
N ALA A 65 -9.54 22.46 -5.93
CA ALA A 65 -8.99 22.70 -7.26
C ALA A 65 -8.95 21.45 -8.15
N GLY A 66 -9.56 20.36 -7.72
CA GLY A 66 -9.69 19.08 -8.39
C GLY A 66 -9.94 17.96 -7.38
N ASP A 67 -10.22 16.75 -7.87
CA ASP A 67 -10.66 15.61 -7.05
C ASP A 67 -9.61 15.14 -6.02
N ARG A 68 -8.34 15.53 -6.22
CA ARG A 68 -7.25 15.25 -5.27
C ARG A 68 -7.28 16.07 -4.00
N TYR A 69 -8.20 17.03 -3.85
CA TYR A 69 -8.31 17.90 -2.70
C TYR A 69 -9.64 17.70 -1.98
N LEU A 70 -9.57 17.32 -0.71
CA LEU A 70 -10.68 17.33 0.23
C LEU A 70 -10.55 18.57 1.11
N VAL A 71 -11.62 19.37 1.25
CA VAL A 71 -11.56 20.67 1.93
C VAL A 71 -12.51 20.72 3.11
N HIS A 72 -12.02 21.15 4.27
CA HIS A 72 -12.85 21.38 5.43
C HIS A 72 -12.68 22.82 5.98
N GLY A 73 -13.71 23.64 5.85
CA GLY A 73 -13.75 24.97 6.44
C GLY A 73 -14.21 24.93 7.90
N ILE A 74 -13.51 25.62 8.80
CA ILE A 74 -13.87 25.72 10.21
C ILE A 74 -14.00 27.19 10.58
N THR A 75 -15.12 27.57 11.22
CA THR A 75 -15.35 28.94 11.69
C THR A 75 -16.10 28.94 13.03
N PRO A 76 -15.77 29.88 13.95
CA PRO A 76 -16.52 30.05 15.19
C PRO A 76 -17.87 30.78 14.99
N ASP A 77 -18.15 31.34 13.81
CA ASP A 77 -19.40 32.03 13.47
C ASP A 77 -20.43 31.07 12.88
N LYS A 78 -21.49 30.77 13.63
CA LYS A 78 -22.60 29.90 13.24
C LYS A 78 -23.34 30.38 11.98
N SER A 79 -23.52 31.66 11.82
CA SER A 79 -24.21 32.23 10.65
C SER A 79 -23.36 32.11 9.40
N LYS A 80 -22.04 32.36 9.53
CA LYS A 80 -21.06 32.18 8.45
C LYS A 80 -20.98 30.72 8.02
N ALA A 81 -20.94 29.80 8.97
CA ALA A 81 -20.93 28.35 8.67
C ALA A 81 -22.20 27.92 7.90
N LYS A 82 -23.39 28.41 8.32
CA LYS A 82 -24.64 28.10 7.64
C LYS A 82 -24.63 28.60 6.18
N LYS A 83 -24.29 29.88 5.96
CA LYS A 83 -24.22 30.46 4.60
C LYS A 83 -23.18 29.75 3.73
N ALA A 84 -22.07 29.37 4.30
CA ALA A 84 -21.04 28.62 3.58
C ALA A 84 -21.55 27.23 3.13
N ARG A 85 -22.25 26.49 3.99
CA ARG A 85 -22.87 25.21 3.65
C ARG A 85 -23.91 25.36 2.52
N GLU A 86 -24.77 26.36 2.61
CA GLU A 86 -25.75 26.67 1.56
C GLU A 86 -25.05 26.93 0.23
N TYR A 87 -23.97 27.73 0.23
CA TYR A 87 -23.18 28.00 -0.95
C TYR A 87 -22.55 26.73 -1.54
N MET A 88 -21.90 25.86 -0.71
CA MET A 88 -21.31 24.61 -1.18
C MET A 88 -22.36 23.68 -1.77
N TYR A 89 -23.54 23.61 -1.16
CA TYR A 89 -24.65 22.82 -1.67
C TYR A 89 -25.15 23.34 -3.04
N GLU A 90 -25.34 24.66 -3.18
CA GLU A 90 -25.74 25.30 -4.45
C GLU A 90 -24.72 25.08 -5.58
N GLN A 91 -23.42 24.98 -5.22
CA GLN A 91 -22.36 24.70 -6.18
C GLN A 91 -22.23 23.18 -6.50
N GLY A 92 -22.96 22.31 -5.83
CA GLY A 92 -22.87 20.85 -6.03
C GLY A 92 -21.57 20.22 -5.54
N ILE A 93 -20.83 20.90 -4.66
CA ILE A 93 -19.52 20.43 -4.13
C ILE A 93 -19.58 20.03 -2.65
N TYR A 94 -20.76 20.08 -2.03
CA TYR A 94 -20.91 19.67 -0.63
C TYR A 94 -20.60 18.18 -0.47
N GLY A 95 -19.71 17.86 0.46
CA GLY A 95 -19.11 16.55 0.62
C GLY A 95 -17.60 16.62 0.34
N ASN A 96 -17.18 17.02 -0.86
CA ASN A 96 -15.78 17.32 -1.18
C ASN A 96 -15.29 18.60 -0.48
N VAL A 97 -16.20 19.56 -0.29
CA VAL A 97 -15.99 20.73 0.55
C VAL A 97 -17.05 20.75 1.63
N SER A 98 -16.64 20.62 2.87
CA SER A 98 -17.53 20.69 4.04
C SER A 98 -17.19 21.88 4.93
N VAL A 99 -18.13 22.31 5.76
CA VAL A 99 -17.93 23.44 6.68
C VAL A 99 -18.52 23.12 8.04
N GLU A 100 -17.72 23.32 9.10
CA GLU A 100 -18.12 23.13 10.49
C GLU A 100 -18.16 24.47 11.25
N HIS A 101 -19.23 24.67 12.06
CA HIS A 101 -19.23 25.66 13.12
C HIS A 101 -18.55 25.05 14.35
N ARG A 102 -17.40 25.57 14.73
CA ARG A 102 -16.66 25.09 15.89
C ARG A 102 -15.95 26.23 16.60
N ASN A 103 -16.15 26.29 17.90
CA ASN A 103 -15.49 27.25 18.79
C ASN A 103 -14.82 26.48 19.93
N LYS A 104 -13.75 25.75 19.61
CA LYS A 104 -12.94 24.95 20.55
C LYS A 104 -11.46 25.22 20.28
N GLU A 105 -10.64 25.00 21.28
CA GLU A 105 -9.17 25.14 21.18
C GLU A 105 -8.52 23.95 20.46
N THR A 106 -9.27 22.86 20.23
CA THR A 106 -8.79 21.64 19.57
C THR A 106 -9.48 21.44 18.23
N LEU A 107 -8.71 20.96 17.25
CA LEU A 107 -9.20 20.56 15.93
C LEU A 107 -9.80 19.14 15.95
N PRO A 108 -10.84 18.86 15.15
CA PRO A 108 -11.56 17.60 15.18
C PRO A 108 -10.84 16.49 14.39
N TYR A 109 -9.53 16.43 14.45
CA TYR A 109 -8.71 15.48 13.70
C TYR A 109 -7.80 14.68 14.64
N THR A 110 -7.52 13.45 14.23
CA THR A 110 -6.43 12.68 14.80
C THR A 110 -5.08 13.29 14.42
N ASP A 111 -4.01 12.83 15.07
CA ASP A 111 -2.66 13.27 14.76
C ASP A 111 -2.27 12.91 13.32
N ASN A 112 -1.43 13.72 12.69
CA ASN A 112 -0.84 13.43 11.38
C ASN A 112 -1.85 13.23 10.23
N LEU A 113 -2.94 13.98 10.17
CA LEU A 113 -3.99 13.77 9.16
C LEU A 113 -4.04 14.83 8.05
N VAL A 114 -3.72 16.09 8.34
CA VAL A 114 -3.99 17.27 7.50
C VAL A 114 -2.77 17.65 6.69
N ASN A 115 -2.90 17.82 5.37
CA ASN A 115 -1.78 18.25 4.52
C ASN A 115 -1.53 19.75 4.55
N LEU A 116 -2.61 20.53 4.61
CA LEU A 116 -2.54 21.99 4.60
C LEU A 116 -3.56 22.60 5.56
N ILE A 117 -3.08 23.45 6.45
CA ILE A 117 -3.93 24.37 7.23
C ILE A 117 -3.70 25.77 6.67
N VAL A 118 -4.77 26.39 6.13
CA VAL A 118 -4.79 27.80 5.79
C VAL A 118 -5.58 28.52 6.86
N ALA A 119 -4.96 29.41 7.61
CA ALA A 119 -5.62 30.14 8.69
C ALA A 119 -5.63 31.64 8.40
N GLU A 120 -6.79 32.17 8.11
CA GLU A 120 -7.01 33.63 8.04
C GLU A 120 -7.17 34.24 9.45
N ASP A 121 -7.76 33.45 10.36
CA ASP A 121 -7.86 33.70 11.78
C ASP A 121 -7.73 32.38 12.54
N THR A 122 -6.75 32.30 13.40
CA THR A 122 -6.48 31.08 14.21
C THR A 122 -7.45 30.95 15.40
N GLY A 123 -8.09 32.05 15.81
CA GLY A 123 -8.89 32.07 17.02
C GLY A 123 -8.09 31.60 18.23
N ASN A 124 -8.61 30.58 18.94
CA ASN A 124 -7.96 30.00 20.11
C ASN A 124 -7.10 28.75 19.78
N ILE A 125 -6.91 28.44 18.50
CA ILE A 125 -6.13 27.25 18.08
C ILE A 125 -4.65 27.59 18.13
N SER A 126 -3.92 26.83 18.96
CA SER A 126 -2.47 27.01 19.11
C SER A 126 -1.68 26.43 17.93
N MET A 127 -0.43 26.88 17.77
CA MET A 127 0.49 26.29 16.80
C MET A 127 0.76 24.80 17.09
N ASP A 128 0.89 24.44 18.35
CA ASP A 128 1.10 23.04 18.75
C ASP A 128 -0.05 22.13 18.32
N GLU A 129 -1.29 22.64 18.41
CA GLU A 129 -2.46 21.89 17.94
C GLU A 129 -2.49 21.76 16.42
N MET A 130 -2.10 22.81 15.67
CA MET A 130 -1.94 22.73 14.23
C MET A 130 -0.85 21.72 13.85
N MET A 131 0.30 21.77 14.52
CA MET A 131 1.39 20.82 14.29
C MET A 131 1.00 19.38 14.66
N ARG A 132 0.14 19.18 15.68
CA ARG A 132 -0.36 17.85 16.03
C ARG A 132 -1.14 17.24 14.87
N VAL A 133 -2.08 17.98 14.29
CA VAL A 133 -2.97 17.44 13.25
C VAL A 133 -2.35 17.42 11.86
N LEU A 134 -1.34 18.24 11.59
CA LEU A 134 -0.63 18.21 10.31
C LEU A 134 0.05 16.84 10.10
N ALA A 135 -0.06 16.32 8.90
CA ALA A 135 0.73 15.18 8.44
C ALA A 135 2.23 15.54 8.44
N PRO A 136 3.14 14.56 8.52
CA PRO A 136 4.54 14.82 8.23
C PRO A 136 4.70 15.56 6.89
N GLU A 137 5.53 16.62 6.86
CA GLU A 137 5.72 17.54 5.74
C GLU A 137 4.48 18.40 5.39
N GLY A 138 3.40 18.28 6.17
CA GLY A 138 2.22 19.15 6.06
C GLY A 138 2.52 20.59 6.43
N VAL A 139 1.73 21.51 5.91
CA VAL A 139 1.98 22.96 5.95
C VAL A 139 0.92 23.70 6.75
N ALA A 140 1.33 24.54 7.71
CA ALA A 140 0.51 25.61 8.25
C ALA A 140 0.84 26.93 7.52
N PHE A 141 -0.16 27.51 6.87
CA PHE A 141 -0.06 28.78 6.16
C PHE A 141 -1.00 29.79 6.84
N ILE A 142 -0.42 30.69 7.61
CA ILE A 142 -1.14 31.49 8.60
C ILE A 142 -0.98 32.97 8.30
N ARG A 143 -2.09 33.72 8.33
CA ARG A 143 -2.08 35.17 8.20
C ARG A 143 -1.93 35.83 9.57
N GLN A 144 -0.86 36.58 9.76
CA GLN A 144 -0.60 37.40 10.94
C GLN A 144 -0.35 38.83 10.49
N GLU A 145 -1.08 39.78 11.04
CA GLU A 145 -0.93 41.25 10.72
C GLU A 145 -0.89 41.52 9.20
N ASN A 146 -1.73 40.83 8.41
CA ASN A 146 -1.78 40.87 6.94
C ASN A 146 -0.56 40.30 6.20
N VAL A 147 0.31 39.58 6.88
CA VAL A 147 1.45 38.84 6.29
C VAL A 147 1.19 37.32 6.42
N TRP A 148 1.38 36.61 5.34
CA TRP A 148 1.31 35.15 5.34
C TRP A 148 2.65 34.55 5.77
N THR A 149 2.61 33.58 6.67
CA THR A 149 3.77 32.82 7.14
C THR A 149 3.57 31.34 6.86
N LYS A 150 4.60 30.68 6.32
CA LYS A 150 4.60 29.23 6.04
C LYS A 150 5.42 28.51 7.11
N GLN A 151 4.82 27.49 7.72
CA GLN A 151 5.51 26.61 8.66
C GLN A 151 5.23 25.16 8.25
N VAL A 152 6.29 24.37 8.12
CA VAL A 152 6.22 22.96 7.67
C VAL A 152 6.46 22.07 8.88
N LYS A 153 5.62 21.04 9.05
CA LYS A 153 5.85 20.00 10.04
C LYS A 153 7.02 19.12 9.59
N PRO A 154 8.08 18.96 10.41
CA PRO A 154 9.16 18.07 10.03
C PRO A 154 8.68 16.61 9.93
N ARG A 155 9.31 15.83 9.05
CA ARG A 155 9.13 14.38 9.04
C ARG A 155 9.82 13.79 10.28
N PRO A 156 9.12 12.98 11.10
CA PRO A 156 9.74 12.31 12.24
C PRO A 156 10.83 11.32 11.79
N GLU A 157 11.93 11.25 12.54
CA GLU A 157 13.03 10.32 12.24
C GLU A 157 12.67 8.87 12.55
N GLU A 158 11.68 8.64 13.42
CA GLU A 158 11.23 7.31 13.83
C GLU A 158 10.27 6.64 12.84
N ILE A 159 9.89 7.29 11.73
CA ILE A 159 9.06 6.69 10.69
C ILE A 159 9.86 6.44 9.42
N ASP A 160 9.55 5.34 8.75
CA ASP A 160 10.20 4.91 7.51
C ASP A 160 9.20 4.77 6.37
N GLU A 161 9.68 4.55 5.15
CA GLU A 161 8.90 4.29 3.94
C GLU A 161 9.02 2.82 3.52
N TRP A 162 8.31 2.44 2.46
CA TRP A 162 8.33 1.07 1.93
C TRP A 162 8.44 1.10 0.41
N THR A 163 9.63 1.38 -0.10
CA THR A 163 9.86 1.76 -1.51
C THR A 163 9.77 0.59 -2.51
N HIS A 164 9.99 -0.63 -2.04
CA HIS A 164 9.97 -1.87 -2.83
C HIS A 164 9.04 -2.90 -2.21
N TYR A 165 8.75 -3.99 -2.91
CA TYR A 165 7.92 -5.08 -2.40
C TYR A 165 8.39 -5.62 -1.03
N LEU A 166 9.68 -5.77 -0.85
CA LEU A 166 10.32 -6.20 0.40
C LEU A 166 11.08 -5.05 1.05
N HIS A 167 10.41 -3.92 1.26
CA HIS A 167 10.90 -2.70 1.86
C HIS A 167 11.94 -1.95 1.01
N GLY A 168 13.10 -2.54 0.79
CA GLY A 168 14.20 -1.94 0.04
C GLY A 168 14.76 -2.86 -1.06
N PRO A 169 15.77 -2.38 -1.81
CA PRO A 169 16.41 -3.17 -2.86
C PRO A 169 17.29 -4.32 -2.33
N ASP A 170 17.51 -4.42 -1.03
CA ASP A 170 18.27 -5.46 -0.35
C ASP A 170 17.44 -6.70 0.00
N ASN A 171 16.11 -6.63 -0.19
CA ASN A 171 15.12 -7.66 0.14
C ASN A 171 14.94 -7.93 1.65
N ASN A 172 15.47 -7.10 2.53
CA ASN A 172 15.18 -7.21 3.95
C ASN A 172 13.79 -6.60 4.22
N ALA A 173 12.77 -7.43 4.40
CA ALA A 173 11.39 -6.98 4.58
C ALA A 173 11.15 -6.37 5.98
N VAL A 174 11.99 -5.42 6.35
CA VAL A 174 12.02 -4.72 7.63
C VAL A 174 12.03 -3.22 7.39
N ALA A 175 11.06 -2.49 7.91
CA ALA A 175 11.11 -1.03 7.97
C ALA A 175 11.88 -0.58 9.21
N ASP A 176 12.70 0.44 9.09
CA ASP A 176 13.31 1.14 10.23
C ASP A 176 12.29 2.13 10.83
N ASP A 177 11.12 1.61 11.14
CA ASP A 177 9.98 2.35 11.67
C ASP A 177 9.68 1.93 13.11
N ALA A 178 10.03 2.79 14.04
CA ALA A 178 9.83 2.58 15.46
C ALA A 178 8.45 3.04 15.97
N ALA A 179 7.71 3.78 15.14
CA ALA A 179 6.39 4.28 15.47
C ALA A 179 5.28 3.27 15.16
N VAL A 180 5.49 2.36 14.21
CA VAL A 180 4.58 1.25 13.94
C VAL A 180 4.47 0.31 15.15
N GLY A 181 3.27 -0.11 15.48
CA GLY A 181 3.02 -1.10 16.55
C GLY A 181 1.60 -1.65 16.49
N PRO A 182 1.22 -2.50 17.48
CA PRO A 182 -0.12 -3.06 17.56
C PRO A 182 -1.19 -1.97 17.51
N PRO A 183 -2.04 -1.94 16.48
CA PRO A 183 -2.92 -0.81 16.26
C PRO A 183 -4.07 -0.78 17.27
N LYS A 184 -4.51 0.43 17.60
CA LYS A 184 -5.61 0.71 18.54
C LYS A 184 -6.78 1.43 17.89
N HIS A 185 -6.58 2.04 16.70
CA HIS A 185 -7.62 2.75 15.99
C HIS A 185 -7.34 2.82 14.47
N LEU A 186 -8.38 3.18 13.73
CA LEU A 186 -8.29 3.54 12.33
C LEU A 186 -7.75 4.97 12.20
N GLN A 187 -6.71 5.16 11.41
CA GLN A 187 -6.26 6.47 10.98
C GLN A 187 -7.17 6.99 9.87
N TRP A 188 -7.39 6.15 8.86
CA TRP A 188 -8.34 6.39 7.77
C TRP A 188 -8.81 5.08 7.14
N GLU A 189 -9.94 5.15 6.48
CA GLU A 189 -10.51 4.08 5.66
C GLU A 189 -10.84 4.62 4.28
N ALA A 190 -10.58 3.83 3.24
CA ALA A 190 -10.88 4.17 1.86
C ALA A 190 -11.44 2.96 1.09
N GLY A 191 -12.11 3.25 -0.02
CA GLY A 191 -12.58 2.21 -0.95
C GLY A 191 -11.44 1.62 -1.82
N PRO A 192 -11.74 0.51 -2.49
CA PRO A 192 -13.01 -0.21 -2.52
C PRO A 192 -13.26 -1.00 -1.24
N GLU A 193 -14.52 -1.06 -0.79
CA GLU A 193 -14.88 -1.83 0.42
C GLU A 193 -14.65 -3.33 0.21
N PHE A 194 -14.95 -3.82 -0.99
CA PHE A 194 -14.78 -5.21 -1.38
C PHE A 194 -14.02 -5.32 -2.69
N LEU A 195 -13.20 -6.35 -2.80
CA LEU A 195 -12.54 -6.75 -4.04
C LEU A 195 -13.09 -8.09 -4.52
N ARG A 196 -12.76 -8.45 -5.75
CA ARG A 196 -13.23 -9.66 -6.39
C ARG A 196 -12.90 -10.90 -5.55
N SER A 197 -12.51 -11.94 -6.00
CA SER A 197 -12.15 -13.16 -5.26
C SER A 197 -10.65 -13.41 -5.33
N HIS A 198 -10.11 -14.06 -4.30
CA HIS A 198 -8.75 -14.58 -4.32
C HIS A 198 -8.62 -15.92 -5.05
N GLU A 199 -9.70 -16.50 -5.53
CA GLU A 199 -9.67 -17.71 -6.36
C GLU A 199 -9.03 -17.50 -7.73
N HIS A 200 -8.98 -16.24 -8.16
CA HIS A 200 -8.18 -15.76 -9.28
C HIS A 200 -6.92 -15.06 -8.78
N LEU A 201 -6.15 -14.49 -9.70
CA LEU A 201 -5.05 -13.59 -9.34
C LEU A 201 -5.52 -12.59 -8.30
N SER A 202 -4.77 -12.44 -7.21
CA SER A 202 -5.14 -11.53 -6.13
C SER A 202 -5.42 -10.13 -6.67
N SER A 203 -6.55 -9.56 -6.28
CA SER A 203 -6.97 -8.23 -6.76
C SER A 203 -6.05 -7.08 -6.30
N ILE A 204 -5.18 -7.31 -5.30
CA ILE A 204 -4.05 -6.42 -4.99
C ILE A 204 -2.79 -7.09 -5.53
N SER A 205 -2.15 -6.46 -6.50
CA SER A 205 -0.97 -6.99 -7.13
C SER A 205 0.33 -6.47 -6.50
N ALA A 206 0.42 -5.18 -6.22
CA ALA A 206 1.59 -4.56 -5.61
C ALA A 206 1.19 -3.33 -4.79
N MET A 207 2.00 -2.99 -3.79
CA MET A 207 1.86 -1.76 -3.02
C MET A 207 3.24 -1.31 -2.53
N VAL A 208 3.50 0.01 -2.60
CA VAL A 208 4.72 0.66 -2.08
C VAL A 208 4.37 2.04 -1.51
N SER A 209 5.29 2.61 -0.73
CA SER A 209 5.14 3.96 -0.16
C SER A 209 6.42 4.76 -0.37
N SER A 210 6.26 6.01 -0.80
CA SER A 210 7.34 7.01 -0.85
C SER A 210 6.80 8.43 -0.90
N GLY A 211 7.51 9.38 -0.29
CA GLY A 211 7.15 10.80 -0.28
C GLY A 211 5.77 11.08 0.33
N GLY A 212 5.41 10.37 1.42
CA GLY A 212 4.10 10.52 2.07
C GLY A 212 2.91 10.03 1.21
N ARG A 213 3.16 9.18 0.21
CA ARG A 213 2.15 8.63 -0.70
C ARG A 213 2.20 7.11 -0.72
N ILE A 214 1.05 6.49 -0.99
CA ILE A 214 0.92 5.04 -1.21
C ILE A 214 0.52 4.81 -2.65
N PHE A 215 1.22 3.90 -3.31
CA PHE A 215 0.96 3.47 -4.68
C PHE A 215 0.51 2.01 -4.67
N THR A 216 -0.65 1.72 -5.28
CA THR A 216 -1.24 0.38 -5.25
C THR A 216 -1.69 -0.03 -6.65
N ILE A 217 -1.30 -1.22 -7.09
CA ILE A 217 -1.86 -1.85 -8.31
C ILE A 217 -3.00 -2.78 -7.86
N LEU A 218 -4.22 -2.48 -8.30
CA LEU A 218 -5.41 -3.23 -7.92
C LEU A 218 -6.40 -3.42 -9.08
N ASP A 219 -7.23 -4.46 -8.95
CA ASP A 219 -8.32 -4.78 -9.89
C ASP A 219 -9.65 -4.22 -9.36
N ARG A 220 -10.17 -3.20 -10.02
CA ARG A 220 -11.47 -2.55 -9.77
C ARG A 220 -12.64 -3.21 -10.48
N GLY A 221 -12.42 -4.34 -11.13
CA GLY A 221 -13.47 -5.05 -11.85
C GLY A 221 -14.65 -5.45 -10.95
N PRO A 222 -15.81 -5.76 -11.54
CA PRO A 222 -17.03 -6.09 -10.80
C PRO A 222 -16.83 -7.22 -9.79
N THR A 223 -17.34 -7.05 -8.58
CA THR A 223 -17.23 -8.04 -7.49
C THR A 223 -18.32 -9.10 -7.55
N SER A 224 -19.42 -8.83 -8.26
CA SER A 224 -20.59 -9.71 -8.35
C SER A 224 -20.35 -11.00 -9.13
N PHE A 225 -19.36 -11.01 -10.01
CA PHE A 225 -19.05 -12.16 -10.84
C PHE A 225 -17.54 -12.30 -11.06
N VAL A 226 -16.98 -13.36 -10.53
CA VAL A 226 -15.54 -13.62 -10.51
C VAL A 226 -14.91 -13.65 -11.92
N ALA A 227 -15.63 -14.16 -12.92
CA ALA A 227 -15.16 -14.24 -14.31
C ALA A 227 -15.38 -12.96 -15.13
N ALA A 228 -15.97 -11.90 -14.57
CA ALA A 228 -16.10 -10.62 -15.27
C ALA A 228 -14.73 -10.04 -15.63
N PRO A 229 -14.63 -9.20 -16.68
CA PRO A 229 -13.36 -8.58 -17.07
C PRO A 229 -12.70 -7.84 -15.90
N THR A 230 -11.38 -7.90 -15.84
CA THR A 230 -10.57 -7.15 -14.89
C THR A 230 -10.51 -5.67 -15.28
N GLN A 231 -10.29 -4.80 -14.29
CA GLN A 231 -10.08 -3.36 -14.49
C GLN A 231 -8.89 -2.95 -13.61
N TRP A 232 -7.71 -3.29 -14.07
CA TRP A 232 -6.49 -2.98 -13.35
C TRP A 232 -6.17 -1.51 -13.38
N GLN A 233 -5.80 -0.98 -12.23
CA GLN A 233 -5.40 0.41 -12.05
C GLN A 233 -4.18 0.52 -11.14
N LEU A 234 -3.38 1.54 -11.37
CA LEU A 234 -2.43 2.07 -10.42
C LEU A 234 -3.07 3.29 -9.75
N GLU A 235 -3.21 3.25 -8.45
CA GLU A 235 -3.73 4.35 -7.63
C GLU A 235 -2.62 4.94 -6.76
N ALA A 236 -2.63 6.26 -6.61
CA ALA A 236 -1.87 6.95 -5.60
C ALA A 236 -2.80 7.58 -4.57
N ARG A 237 -2.51 7.37 -3.30
CA ARG A 237 -3.23 7.95 -2.17
C ARG A 237 -2.27 8.68 -1.25
N ASP A 238 -2.76 9.71 -0.57
CA ASP A 238 -2.05 10.26 0.57
C ASP A 238 -1.90 9.19 1.66
N ALA A 239 -0.71 9.05 2.21
CA ALA A 239 -0.40 8.02 3.18
C ALA A 239 -1.10 8.24 4.52
N PHE A 240 -1.35 9.48 4.91
CA PHE A 240 -1.83 9.86 6.25
C PHE A 240 -3.34 10.06 6.35
N ASN A 241 -4.03 10.34 5.23
CA ASN A 241 -5.49 10.53 5.22
C ASN A 241 -6.25 9.73 4.16
N GLY A 242 -5.54 8.98 3.28
CA GLY A 242 -6.15 8.10 2.30
C GLY A 242 -6.82 8.78 1.10
N VAL A 243 -6.74 10.11 0.98
CA VAL A 243 -7.30 10.84 -0.17
C VAL A 243 -6.68 10.31 -1.46
N LEU A 244 -7.53 9.99 -2.43
CA LEU A 244 -7.08 9.56 -3.76
C LEU A 244 -6.48 10.76 -4.50
N LEU A 245 -5.19 10.69 -4.80
CA LEU A 245 -4.47 11.77 -5.47
C LEU A 245 -4.61 11.67 -6.99
N TRP A 246 -4.46 10.47 -7.52
CA TRP A 246 -4.64 10.14 -8.93
C TRP A 246 -4.81 8.65 -9.14
N GLU A 247 -5.35 8.28 -10.28
CA GLU A 247 -5.45 6.90 -10.76
C GLU A 247 -5.05 6.80 -12.23
N LYS A 248 -4.50 5.65 -12.61
CA LYS A 248 -4.06 5.38 -13.97
C LYS A 248 -4.44 3.96 -14.37
N PRO A 249 -5.22 3.78 -15.45
CA PRO A 249 -5.57 2.44 -15.92
C PRO A 249 -4.33 1.68 -16.42
N ILE A 250 -4.32 0.38 -16.16
CA ILE A 250 -3.31 -0.55 -16.66
C ILE A 250 -4.01 -1.52 -17.59
N GLU A 251 -3.65 -1.46 -18.88
CA GLU A 251 -4.23 -2.34 -19.87
C GLU A 251 -3.54 -3.71 -19.90
N ASN A 252 -4.34 -4.78 -19.97
CA ASN A 252 -3.84 -6.15 -20.12
C ASN A 252 -2.73 -6.49 -19.09
N TRP A 253 -3.00 -6.27 -17.80
CA TRP A 253 -2.02 -6.53 -16.74
C TRP A 253 -1.52 -7.99 -16.77
N GLU A 254 -2.29 -8.92 -16.23
CA GLU A 254 -1.93 -10.35 -16.18
C GLU A 254 -3.19 -11.22 -16.34
N ASP A 255 -4.08 -10.86 -17.24
CA ASP A 255 -5.39 -11.48 -17.39
C ASP A 255 -5.33 -12.98 -17.72
N HIS A 256 -4.25 -13.42 -18.33
CA HIS A 256 -4.00 -14.82 -18.64
C HIS A 256 -3.72 -15.67 -17.38
N LEU A 257 -3.37 -15.02 -16.25
CA LEU A 257 -3.09 -15.68 -14.98
C LEU A 257 -4.32 -15.73 -14.06
N ARG A 258 -5.51 -15.44 -14.56
CA ARG A 258 -6.74 -15.43 -13.75
C ARG A 258 -7.03 -16.72 -13.01
N GLY A 259 -6.55 -17.85 -13.49
CA GLY A 259 -6.65 -19.14 -12.77
C GLY A 259 -5.58 -19.34 -11.70
N PHE A 260 -4.68 -18.40 -11.51
CA PHE A 260 -3.56 -18.47 -10.59
C PHE A 260 -3.89 -17.84 -9.25
N ARG A 261 -4.31 -18.63 -8.28
CA ARG A 261 -4.67 -18.17 -6.93
C ARG A 261 -3.57 -17.38 -6.23
N SER A 262 -2.32 -17.81 -6.39
CA SER A 262 -1.18 -17.20 -5.71
C SER A 262 -0.33 -16.29 -6.60
N GLY A 263 -0.69 -16.19 -7.89
CA GLY A 263 0.02 -15.39 -8.88
C GLY A 263 1.50 -15.75 -9.07
N PRO A 264 2.16 -15.25 -10.11
CA PRO A 264 3.61 -15.24 -10.17
C PRO A 264 4.16 -14.35 -9.05
N PRO A 265 5.17 -14.77 -8.30
CA PRO A 265 5.68 -14.03 -7.13
C PRO A 265 6.39 -12.73 -7.50
N GLU A 266 6.82 -12.59 -8.76
CA GLU A 266 7.45 -11.37 -9.28
C GLU A 266 6.48 -10.21 -9.54
N LEU A 267 5.16 -10.43 -9.55
CA LEU A 267 4.19 -9.36 -9.85
C LEU A 267 4.31 -8.18 -8.89
N GLN A 268 4.53 -8.45 -7.61
CA GLN A 268 4.70 -7.42 -6.60
C GLN A 268 5.94 -6.55 -6.83
N ARG A 269 6.91 -7.05 -7.61
CA ARG A 269 8.17 -6.36 -7.89
C ARG A 269 8.16 -5.51 -9.16
N ARG A 270 7.00 -5.32 -9.77
CA ARG A 270 6.84 -4.47 -10.95
C ARG A 270 6.40 -3.04 -10.61
N LEU A 271 6.49 -2.68 -9.33
CA LEU A 271 6.18 -1.36 -8.79
C LEU A 271 7.25 -0.99 -7.76
N VAL A 272 7.89 0.15 -7.97
CA VAL A 272 8.88 0.74 -7.07
C VAL A 272 8.64 2.23 -7.01
N ALA A 273 8.81 2.85 -5.84
CA ALA A 273 8.72 4.29 -5.69
C ALA A 273 9.98 4.81 -4.96
N ASP A 274 10.44 5.99 -5.35
CA ASP A 274 11.55 6.69 -4.70
C ASP A 274 11.36 8.20 -4.83
N GLY A 275 11.19 8.87 -3.70
CA GLY A 275 10.94 10.30 -3.63
C GLY A 275 9.74 10.71 -4.49
N ASN A 276 10.00 11.49 -5.53
CA ASN A 276 8.97 12.02 -6.42
C ASN A 276 8.72 11.16 -7.68
N ARG A 277 9.23 9.93 -7.73
CA ARG A 277 9.07 9.05 -8.89
C ARG A 277 8.49 7.69 -8.54
N VAL A 278 7.67 7.19 -9.46
CA VAL A 278 7.14 5.83 -9.43
C VAL A 278 7.57 5.10 -10.70
N TYR A 279 8.22 3.97 -10.54
CA TYR A 279 8.65 3.11 -11.63
C TYR A 279 7.73 1.90 -11.72
N VAL A 280 7.14 1.69 -12.89
CA VAL A 280 6.10 0.67 -13.07
C VAL A 280 6.07 0.19 -14.53
N THR A 281 5.56 -1.01 -14.75
CA THR A 281 5.13 -1.44 -16.08
C THR A 281 3.62 -1.26 -16.19
N LEU A 282 3.16 -0.42 -17.13
CA LEU A 282 1.74 -0.10 -17.30
C LEU A 282 1.01 -1.09 -18.22
N GLY A 283 1.26 -2.39 -18.02
CA GLY A 283 0.61 -3.47 -18.76
C GLY A 283 1.49 -4.68 -18.98
N TYR A 284 0.87 -5.73 -19.54
CA TYR A 284 1.60 -6.94 -19.93
C TYR A 284 2.60 -6.63 -21.05
N ASN A 285 3.86 -6.99 -20.82
CA ASN A 285 4.94 -6.77 -21.78
C ASN A 285 5.16 -5.29 -22.19
N GLN A 286 4.69 -4.35 -21.37
CA GLN A 286 4.99 -2.93 -21.56
C GLN A 286 6.37 -2.59 -20.98
N PRO A 287 7.05 -1.56 -21.52
CA PRO A 287 8.31 -1.09 -20.95
C PRO A 287 8.11 -0.46 -19.58
N VAL A 288 9.17 -0.38 -18.80
CA VAL A 288 9.18 0.38 -17.55
C VAL A 288 8.94 1.86 -17.85
N THR A 289 8.12 2.48 -17.03
CA THR A 289 7.75 3.90 -17.15
C THR A 289 7.96 4.56 -15.78
N ALA A 290 8.58 5.74 -15.79
CA ALA A 290 8.64 6.61 -14.63
C ALA A 290 7.46 7.59 -14.67
N LEU A 291 6.75 7.68 -13.57
CA LEU A 291 5.65 8.61 -13.36
C LEU A 291 6.06 9.62 -12.28
N ASN A 292 5.56 10.84 -12.40
CA ASN A 292 5.57 11.80 -11.29
C ASN A 292 4.69 11.26 -10.17
N ALA A 293 5.24 11.18 -8.97
CA ALA A 293 4.57 10.56 -7.82
C ALA A 293 3.32 11.34 -7.36
N ALA A 294 3.31 12.67 -7.53
CA ALA A 294 2.21 13.53 -7.10
C ALA A 294 1.07 13.62 -8.12
N THR A 295 1.39 13.52 -9.42
CA THR A 295 0.40 13.77 -10.50
C THR A 295 0.04 12.53 -11.32
N GLY A 296 0.86 11.47 -11.28
CA GLY A 296 0.72 10.30 -12.15
C GLY A 296 1.08 10.56 -13.62
N GLU A 297 1.60 11.74 -13.95
CA GLU A 297 2.05 12.05 -15.31
C GLU A 297 3.28 11.26 -15.69
N VAL A 298 3.35 10.85 -16.96
CA VAL A 298 4.50 10.11 -17.48
C VAL A 298 5.67 11.08 -17.66
N GLU A 299 6.74 10.86 -16.91
CA GLU A 299 7.99 11.62 -17.06
C GLU A 299 8.91 10.95 -18.09
N ARG A 300 8.96 9.60 -18.09
CA ARG A 300 9.84 8.84 -18.99
C ARG A 300 9.34 7.43 -19.23
N THR A 301 9.56 6.93 -20.44
CA THR A 301 9.44 5.51 -20.79
C THR A 301 10.82 4.98 -21.19
N TYR A 302 11.26 3.88 -20.60
CA TYR A 302 12.58 3.31 -20.80
C TYR A 302 12.56 2.34 -21.99
N SER A 303 13.16 2.75 -23.10
CA SER A 303 13.26 1.91 -24.29
C SER A 303 14.06 0.63 -24.01
N GLY A 304 13.70 -0.48 -24.68
CA GLY A 304 14.40 -1.76 -24.53
C GLY A 304 14.03 -2.57 -23.28
N THR A 305 13.16 -2.06 -22.38
CA THR A 305 12.80 -2.73 -21.13
C THR A 305 11.47 -3.50 -21.19
N LYS A 306 10.99 -3.83 -22.40
CA LYS A 306 9.81 -4.71 -22.56
C LYS A 306 10.09 -6.08 -21.96
N GLY A 307 9.06 -6.71 -21.40
CA GLY A 307 9.21 -8.01 -20.74
C GLY A 307 9.81 -7.92 -19.35
N THR A 308 9.89 -6.72 -18.75
CA THR A 308 10.35 -6.57 -17.38
C THR A 308 9.47 -7.37 -16.42
N LEU A 309 10.13 -8.21 -15.62
CA LEU A 309 9.55 -9.07 -14.59
C LEU A 309 9.70 -8.45 -13.21
N GLU A 310 10.86 -7.84 -12.96
CA GLU A 310 11.19 -7.23 -11.66
C GLU A 310 11.90 -5.89 -11.88
N ILE A 311 11.61 -4.94 -11.00
CA ILE A 311 12.22 -3.62 -10.92
C ILE A 311 12.86 -3.46 -9.55
N LEU A 312 14.12 -3.04 -9.51
CA LEU A 312 14.77 -2.54 -8.31
C LEU A 312 15.37 -1.17 -8.64
N TYR A 313 15.39 -0.29 -7.66
CA TYR A 313 16.00 1.02 -7.79
C TYR A 313 16.99 1.25 -6.64
N LYS A 314 18.17 1.74 -6.97
CA LYS A 314 19.15 2.17 -5.97
C LYS A 314 20.04 3.28 -6.52
N ASN A 315 20.10 4.40 -5.81
CA ASN A 315 21.03 5.50 -6.09
C ASN A 315 21.05 5.94 -7.58
N GLY A 316 19.88 6.18 -8.16
CA GLY A 316 19.76 6.65 -9.55
C GLY A 316 19.86 5.55 -10.62
N THR A 317 19.98 4.30 -10.24
CA THR A 317 20.06 3.16 -11.17
C THR A 317 18.87 2.23 -10.99
N LEU A 318 18.24 1.89 -12.13
CA LEU A 318 17.25 0.83 -12.23
C LEU A 318 17.96 -0.48 -12.59
N TYR A 319 17.76 -1.51 -11.78
CA TYR A 319 18.16 -2.88 -12.09
C TYR A 319 16.91 -3.67 -12.47
N LEU A 320 16.86 -4.16 -13.70
CA LEU A 320 15.68 -4.76 -14.29
C LEU A 320 15.96 -6.20 -14.69
N ILE A 321 15.09 -7.11 -14.24
CA ILE A 321 15.07 -8.46 -14.79
C ILE A 321 14.05 -8.46 -15.92
N THR A 322 14.52 -8.77 -17.13
CA THR A 322 13.66 -8.94 -18.29
C THR A 322 13.64 -10.39 -18.74
N GLY A 323 12.64 -10.79 -19.51
CA GLY A 323 12.55 -12.15 -20.02
C GLY A 323 11.49 -12.31 -21.08
N GLU A 324 11.65 -13.32 -21.92
CA GLU A 324 10.64 -13.67 -22.91
C GLU A 324 9.40 -14.22 -22.21
N ARG A 325 8.30 -13.52 -22.36
CA ARG A 325 7.01 -13.96 -21.84
C ARG A 325 6.28 -14.78 -22.90
N PRO A 326 5.64 -15.89 -22.50
CA PRO A 326 4.84 -16.65 -23.46
C PRO A 326 3.75 -15.77 -24.05
N SER A 327 3.56 -15.81 -25.35
CA SER A 327 2.42 -15.20 -26.02
C SER A 327 1.16 -15.98 -25.65
N LEU A 328 0.48 -15.55 -24.60
CA LEU A 328 -0.73 -16.21 -24.11
C LEU A 328 -1.95 -15.53 -24.73
N LYS A 329 -2.67 -16.29 -25.56
CA LYS A 329 -4.02 -15.90 -25.97
C LYS A 329 -4.91 -15.95 -24.74
N PRO A 330 -5.67 -14.89 -24.41
CA PRO A 330 -6.64 -14.94 -23.36
C PRO A 330 -7.55 -16.14 -23.59
N LYS A 331 -7.61 -17.09 -22.64
CA LYS A 331 -8.62 -18.14 -22.70
C LYS A 331 -9.98 -17.43 -22.62
N LYS A 332 -10.80 -17.54 -23.65
CA LYS A 332 -12.18 -17.10 -23.59
C LYS A 332 -12.90 -18.04 -22.61
N TYR A 333 -13.18 -17.55 -21.43
CA TYR A 333 -14.03 -18.27 -20.50
C TYR A 333 -15.45 -18.28 -21.05
N SER A 334 -15.97 -19.48 -21.35
CA SER A 334 -17.40 -19.65 -21.56
C SER A 334 -18.08 -19.76 -20.19
N PRO A 335 -19.17 -19.04 -19.95
CA PRO A 335 -19.97 -19.21 -18.73
C PRO A 335 -20.43 -20.65 -18.48
N ASP A 336 -20.51 -21.46 -19.54
CA ASP A 336 -20.97 -22.84 -19.50
C ASP A 336 -19.88 -23.85 -19.13
N SER A 337 -18.62 -23.43 -18.93
CA SER A 337 -17.50 -24.33 -18.65
C SER A 337 -17.02 -24.25 -17.19
N MET A 338 -17.88 -24.57 -16.23
CA MET A 338 -17.45 -24.75 -14.83
C MET A 338 -16.37 -25.85 -14.68
N ASP A 339 -16.35 -26.82 -15.56
CA ASP A 339 -15.34 -27.88 -15.58
C ASP A 339 -13.96 -27.39 -16.01
N ALA A 340 -13.88 -26.42 -16.92
CA ALA A 340 -12.61 -25.80 -17.31
C ALA A 340 -11.95 -25.02 -16.16
N PHE A 341 -12.73 -24.59 -15.18
CA PHE A 341 -12.26 -23.89 -14.00
C PHE A 341 -11.46 -24.81 -13.05
N SER A 342 -11.97 -26.03 -12.84
CA SER A 342 -11.31 -27.02 -12.00
C SER A 342 -10.03 -27.57 -12.64
N ASP A 343 -10.00 -27.70 -13.96
CA ASP A 343 -8.87 -28.26 -14.69
C ASP A 343 -7.71 -27.28 -14.84
N VAL A 344 -7.97 -26.00 -15.09
CA VAL A 344 -6.94 -24.96 -15.11
C VAL A 344 -6.31 -24.79 -13.73
N PHE A 345 -7.11 -24.75 -12.70
CA PHE A 345 -6.66 -24.64 -11.32
C PHE A 345 -5.83 -25.86 -10.88
N ARG A 346 -6.23 -27.05 -11.29
CA ARG A 346 -5.57 -28.31 -10.90
C ARG A 346 -4.27 -28.56 -11.65
N VAL A 347 -4.20 -28.22 -12.93
CA VAL A 347 -3.04 -28.49 -13.79
C VAL A 347 -1.93 -27.48 -13.61
N GLU A 348 -2.26 -26.20 -13.50
CA GLU A 348 -1.25 -25.13 -13.42
C GLU A 348 -0.66 -24.99 -12.02
N THR A 349 -1.42 -25.17 -10.97
CA THR A 349 -0.90 -25.20 -9.60
C THR A 349 0.00 -26.39 -9.30
N LEU A 350 -0.22 -27.53 -9.96
CA LEU A 350 0.60 -28.74 -9.81
C LEU A 350 1.84 -28.75 -10.71
N ARG A 351 1.83 -28.06 -11.85
CA ARG A 351 2.93 -28.03 -12.84
C ARG A 351 3.87 -26.84 -12.72
N GLY A 352 3.61 -25.95 -11.79
CA GLY A 352 4.35 -24.69 -11.68
C GLY A 352 3.86 -23.62 -12.67
N THR A 353 4.19 -22.37 -12.40
CA THR A 353 3.88 -21.22 -13.25
C THR A 353 4.65 -21.35 -14.57
N PRO A 354 4.03 -21.06 -15.74
CA PRO A 354 4.81 -20.80 -16.94
C PRO A 354 5.78 -19.65 -16.65
N ARG A 355 7.06 -19.96 -16.56
CA ARG A 355 8.08 -18.97 -16.25
C ARG A 355 8.56 -18.31 -17.54
N ALA A 356 8.93 -17.05 -17.45
CA ALA A 356 9.65 -16.41 -18.50
C ALA A 356 10.98 -17.16 -18.76
N HIS A 357 11.32 -17.31 -20.02
CA HIS A 357 12.58 -17.93 -20.47
C HIS A 357 13.57 -16.84 -20.87
N ASN A 358 14.83 -17.21 -21.05
CA ASN A 358 15.88 -16.33 -21.58
C ASN A 358 15.90 -14.99 -20.83
N LYS A 359 16.09 -15.06 -19.50
CA LYS A 359 16.13 -13.86 -18.67
C LYS A 359 17.46 -13.15 -18.83
N SER A 360 17.39 -11.82 -18.90
CA SER A 360 18.54 -10.94 -18.76
C SER A 360 18.40 -10.05 -17.53
N LEU A 361 19.52 -9.53 -17.07
CA LEU A 361 19.61 -8.53 -16.03
C LEU A 361 20.29 -7.29 -16.62
N MET A 362 19.64 -6.15 -16.54
CA MET A 362 20.17 -4.90 -17.04
C MET A 362 20.20 -3.81 -15.98
N ALA A 363 21.14 -2.87 -16.11
CA ALA A 363 21.15 -1.63 -15.35
C ALA A 363 20.90 -0.46 -16.30
N VAL A 364 20.01 0.43 -15.90
CA VAL A 364 19.60 1.61 -16.64
C VAL A 364 19.71 2.83 -15.75
N ASP A 365 20.31 3.91 -16.24
CA ASP A 365 20.29 5.19 -15.53
C ASP A 365 18.85 5.72 -15.47
N ALA A 366 18.36 5.95 -14.27
CA ALA A 366 16.97 6.32 -14.04
C ALA A 366 16.65 7.74 -14.52
N SER A 367 17.65 8.62 -14.62
CA SER A 367 17.47 10.02 -15.02
C SER A 367 17.53 10.21 -16.53
N SER A 368 18.48 9.57 -17.21
CA SER A 368 18.68 9.68 -18.65
C SER A 368 17.95 8.60 -19.45
N GLY A 369 17.73 7.42 -18.87
CA GLY A 369 17.23 6.23 -19.54
C GLY A 369 18.31 5.48 -20.34
N GLU A 370 19.58 5.83 -20.14
CA GLU A 370 20.71 5.19 -20.79
C GLU A 370 20.91 3.78 -20.25
N LEU A 371 21.10 2.80 -21.13
CA LEU A 371 21.51 1.45 -20.78
C LEU A 371 22.98 1.48 -20.33
N LEU A 372 23.24 1.22 -19.05
CA LEU A 372 24.58 1.18 -18.47
C LEU A 372 25.28 -0.14 -18.80
N TRP A 373 24.59 -1.23 -18.63
CA TRP A 373 25.02 -2.57 -19.01
C TRP A 373 23.85 -3.55 -19.07
N GLU A 374 24.04 -4.62 -19.82
CA GLU A 374 23.13 -5.76 -19.88
C GLU A 374 23.93 -7.05 -19.77
N LYS A 375 23.40 -8.01 -19.02
CA LYS A 375 23.94 -9.35 -18.89
C LYS A 375 22.90 -10.35 -19.35
N ASP A 376 23.16 -10.94 -20.50
CA ASP A 376 22.35 -11.96 -21.15
C ASP A 376 23.24 -13.18 -21.42
N ASP A 377 23.40 -14.02 -20.44
CA ASP A 377 24.20 -15.24 -20.54
C ASP A 377 23.55 -16.41 -19.75
N PRO A 378 24.05 -17.63 -19.84
CA PRO A 378 23.49 -18.76 -19.09
C PRO A 378 23.40 -18.54 -17.57
N THR A 379 24.15 -17.59 -17.01
CA THR A 379 24.08 -17.27 -15.58
C THR A 379 22.78 -16.56 -15.22
N THR A 380 22.32 -15.67 -16.09
CA THR A 380 21.08 -14.88 -15.89
C THR A 380 19.83 -15.59 -16.42
N GLY A 381 19.98 -16.44 -17.42
CA GLY A 381 18.85 -17.12 -18.09
C GLY A 381 17.90 -17.86 -17.13
N GLU A 382 18.41 -18.30 -15.97
CA GLU A 382 17.65 -19.04 -14.96
C GLU A 382 17.50 -18.30 -13.62
N ILE A 383 17.56 -16.96 -13.60
CA ILE A 383 17.32 -16.17 -12.38
C ILE A 383 15.99 -16.60 -11.74
N MET A 384 16.03 -16.92 -10.46
CA MET A 384 14.84 -17.25 -9.69
C MET A 384 14.06 -15.99 -9.31
N PRO A 385 12.73 -16.02 -9.39
CA PRO A 385 11.92 -14.87 -9.03
C PRO A 385 12.18 -14.38 -7.61
N THR A 386 12.14 -13.07 -7.40
CA THR A 386 12.27 -12.36 -6.12
C THR A 386 13.61 -12.54 -5.40
N THR A 387 14.62 -13.11 -6.07
CA THR A 387 15.94 -13.32 -5.47
C THR A 387 16.95 -12.23 -5.78
N THR A 388 16.66 -11.32 -6.72
CA THR A 388 17.59 -10.23 -7.00
C THR A 388 17.57 -9.20 -5.89
N CYS A 389 18.76 -8.83 -5.38
CA CYS A 389 18.93 -7.75 -4.41
C CYS A 389 20.21 -6.94 -4.69
N VAL A 390 20.28 -5.72 -4.15
CA VAL A 390 21.37 -4.77 -4.42
C VAL A 390 21.91 -4.20 -3.11
N GLY A 391 23.21 -4.28 -2.91
CA GLY A 391 23.91 -3.74 -1.76
C GLY A 391 25.41 -3.60 -2.00
N ASP A 392 26.06 -2.65 -1.34
CA ASP A 392 27.53 -2.38 -1.37
C ASP A 392 28.15 -2.40 -2.76
N GLY A 393 27.49 -1.76 -3.74
CA GLY A 393 28.01 -1.70 -5.10
C GLY A 393 27.95 -3.04 -5.85
N ARG A 394 27.11 -3.97 -5.39
CA ARG A 394 26.93 -5.29 -5.97
C ARG A 394 25.46 -5.61 -6.24
N VAL A 395 25.22 -6.47 -7.22
CA VAL A 395 23.93 -7.09 -7.47
C VAL A 395 24.06 -8.57 -7.19
N PHE A 396 23.17 -9.10 -6.37
CA PHE A 396 23.12 -10.51 -6.03
C PHE A 396 21.83 -11.13 -6.57
N PHE A 397 21.89 -12.39 -6.97
CA PHE A 397 20.72 -13.18 -7.34
C PHE A 397 20.98 -14.68 -7.20
N GLU A 398 19.90 -15.47 -7.19
CA GLU A 398 19.99 -16.93 -7.29
C GLU A 398 19.54 -17.41 -8.66
N ASN A 399 20.24 -18.41 -9.17
CA ASN A 399 19.81 -19.23 -10.29
C ASN A 399 19.72 -20.71 -9.88
N SER A 400 19.47 -21.59 -10.81
CA SER A 400 19.26 -23.03 -10.53
C SER A 400 20.38 -23.74 -9.77
N GLY A 401 21.57 -23.18 -9.74
CA GLY A 401 22.74 -23.84 -9.14
C GLY A 401 23.55 -22.98 -8.17
N HIS A 402 23.41 -21.68 -8.22
CA HIS A 402 24.33 -20.77 -7.56
C HIS A 402 23.66 -19.52 -7.00
N VAL A 403 24.21 -18.99 -5.93
CA VAL A 403 24.15 -17.58 -5.60
C VAL A 403 25.24 -16.87 -6.40
N VAL A 404 24.91 -15.76 -7.04
CA VAL A 404 25.80 -15.04 -7.95
C VAL A 404 25.92 -13.60 -7.49
N SER A 405 27.14 -13.07 -7.52
CA SER A 405 27.42 -11.64 -7.29
C SER A 405 27.97 -11.00 -8.56
N LEU A 406 27.40 -9.84 -8.90
CA LEU A 406 27.89 -9.00 -9.99
C LEU A 406 28.38 -7.65 -9.41
N ASP A 407 29.33 -7.04 -10.08
CA ASP A 407 29.65 -5.63 -9.89
C ASP A 407 28.49 -4.77 -10.41
N ALA A 408 27.96 -3.90 -9.57
CA ALA A 408 26.75 -3.12 -9.87
C ALA A 408 26.95 -2.10 -10.99
N LYS A 409 28.19 -1.63 -11.22
CA LYS A 409 28.53 -0.63 -12.25
C LYS A 409 28.75 -1.24 -13.63
N SER A 410 29.26 -2.47 -13.69
CA SER A 410 29.68 -3.08 -14.94
C SER A 410 28.94 -4.37 -15.32
N GLY A 411 28.13 -4.95 -14.43
CA GLY A 411 27.46 -6.22 -14.64
C GLY A 411 28.40 -7.44 -14.68
N LYS A 412 29.72 -7.26 -14.43
CA LYS A 412 30.68 -8.35 -14.43
C LYS A 412 30.49 -9.25 -13.22
N THR A 413 30.56 -10.57 -13.46
CA THR A 413 30.50 -11.53 -12.37
C THR A 413 31.75 -11.41 -11.49
N ILE A 414 31.54 -11.25 -10.18
CA ILE A 414 32.60 -11.22 -9.16
C ILE A 414 32.82 -12.63 -8.65
N TRP A 415 31.76 -13.30 -8.20
CA TRP A 415 31.82 -14.68 -7.73
C TRP A 415 30.52 -15.45 -7.97
N LYS A 416 30.60 -16.78 -7.89
CA LYS A 416 29.48 -17.72 -7.93
C LYS A 416 29.68 -18.77 -6.86
N SER A 417 28.71 -18.94 -5.97
CA SER A 417 28.77 -19.93 -4.88
C SER A 417 27.68 -20.97 -5.06
N ARG A 418 28.06 -22.24 -4.92
CA ARG A 418 27.11 -23.34 -5.16
C ARG A 418 25.96 -23.32 -4.18
N ARG A 419 24.75 -23.24 -4.72
CA ARG A 419 23.47 -23.32 -4.01
C ARG A 419 22.45 -23.98 -4.94
N PRO A 420 22.42 -25.31 -5.04
CA PRO A 420 21.43 -25.98 -5.88
C PRO A 420 20.01 -25.78 -5.33
N ILE A 421 19.09 -25.43 -6.20
CA ILE A 421 17.69 -25.21 -5.86
C ILE A 421 16.76 -26.06 -6.72
N GLN A 422 15.62 -26.44 -6.16
CA GLN A 422 14.58 -27.15 -6.86
C GLN A 422 13.84 -26.23 -7.83
N ARG A 423 13.88 -26.55 -9.14
CA ARG A 423 13.24 -25.76 -10.19
C ARG A 423 11.72 -25.98 -10.27
N MET A 424 11.30 -27.22 -10.05
CA MET A 424 9.88 -27.63 -10.10
C MET A 424 9.24 -27.37 -8.75
N ARG A 425 8.55 -26.23 -8.64
CA ARG A 425 7.92 -25.81 -7.41
C ARG A 425 6.63 -25.04 -7.68
N LEU A 426 5.83 -24.82 -6.67
CA LEU A 426 4.63 -24.02 -6.77
C LEU A 426 4.97 -22.55 -7.08
N GLY A 427 4.02 -21.85 -7.69
CA GLY A 427 4.23 -20.46 -8.10
C GLY A 427 4.65 -19.53 -6.97
N TRP A 428 4.12 -19.70 -5.75
CA TRP A 428 4.45 -18.90 -4.58
C TRP A 428 5.75 -19.31 -3.88
N SER A 429 6.26 -20.52 -4.13
CA SER A 429 7.49 -21.04 -3.52
C SER A 429 8.69 -20.56 -4.31
N THR A 430 9.45 -19.64 -3.74
CA THR A 430 10.70 -19.12 -4.30
C THR A 430 11.78 -19.11 -3.22
N PRO A 431 13.07 -19.16 -3.57
CA PRO A 431 14.13 -18.86 -2.62
C PRO A 431 13.95 -17.44 -2.06
N THR A 432 14.44 -17.24 -0.86
CA THR A 432 14.58 -15.90 -0.26
C THR A 432 16.05 -15.52 -0.24
N LEU A 433 16.41 -14.44 -0.89
CA LEU A 433 17.75 -13.88 -0.89
C LEU A 433 17.72 -12.48 -0.29
N VAL A 434 18.49 -12.26 0.77
CA VAL A 434 18.59 -10.97 1.47
C VAL A 434 20.07 -10.59 1.55
N TYR A 435 20.37 -9.32 1.26
CA TYR A 435 21.66 -8.73 1.53
C TYR A 435 21.59 -7.86 2.80
N HIS A 436 22.56 -8.03 3.71
CA HIS A 436 22.68 -7.15 4.86
C HIS A 436 24.12 -7.11 5.39
N ASN A 437 24.68 -5.91 5.53
CA ASN A 437 25.98 -5.65 6.18
C ASN A 437 27.09 -6.63 5.79
N GLY A 438 27.35 -6.79 4.50
CA GLY A 438 28.44 -7.64 3.98
C GLY A 438 28.14 -9.13 3.93
N VAL A 439 26.90 -9.55 4.22
CA VAL A 439 26.48 -10.94 4.17
C VAL A 439 25.27 -11.11 3.26
N VAL A 440 25.25 -12.18 2.48
CA VAL A 440 24.13 -12.61 1.64
C VAL A 440 23.51 -13.85 2.26
N TYR A 441 22.24 -13.79 2.59
CA TYR A 441 21.48 -14.88 3.19
C TYR A 441 20.56 -15.50 2.15
N SER A 442 20.78 -16.78 1.85
CA SER A 442 19.95 -17.58 0.96
C SER A 442 19.16 -18.61 1.76
N ALA A 443 17.84 -18.52 1.73
CA ALA A 443 16.97 -19.46 2.42
C ALA A 443 16.04 -20.16 1.42
N ASP A 444 16.08 -21.48 1.38
CA ASP A 444 15.29 -22.32 0.46
C ASP A 444 15.15 -23.74 0.98
N ARG A 445 14.34 -24.52 0.28
CA ARG A 445 14.20 -25.97 0.45
C ARG A 445 15.53 -26.70 0.26
N GLU A 446 15.67 -27.87 0.88
CA GLU A 446 16.79 -28.76 0.61
C GLU A 446 16.58 -29.58 -0.70
N SER A 447 17.01 -29.02 -1.81
CA SER A 447 16.81 -29.61 -3.14
C SER A 447 17.47 -30.96 -3.36
N GLU A 448 18.59 -31.23 -2.68
CA GLU A 448 19.29 -32.51 -2.83
C GLU A 448 18.48 -33.70 -2.29
N ARG A 449 17.73 -33.50 -1.23
CA ARG A 449 16.85 -34.52 -0.65
C ARG A 449 15.61 -34.74 -1.50
N GLU A 450 14.99 -33.67 -1.98
CA GLU A 450 13.84 -33.73 -2.89
C GLU A 450 14.17 -34.43 -4.22
N ASN A 451 15.40 -34.26 -4.72
CA ASN A 451 15.84 -34.90 -5.95
C ASN A 451 16.16 -36.40 -5.79
N LYS A 452 16.52 -36.85 -4.59
CA LYS A 452 16.86 -38.25 -4.30
C LYS A 452 15.63 -39.09 -3.98
N ASP A 453 14.59 -38.48 -3.41
CA ASP A 453 13.39 -39.16 -2.98
C ASP A 453 12.18 -38.68 -3.76
N SER A 454 11.87 -39.35 -4.86
CA SER A 454 10.71 -39.06 -5.70
C SER A 454 9.37 -39.30 -4.98
N THR A 455 9.40 -39.88 -3.77
CA THR A 455 8.23 -40.10 -2.93
C THR A 455 7.91 -38.88 -2.06
N VAL A 456 8.82 -37.92 -1.89
CA VAL A 456 8.56 -36.66 -1.24
C VAL A 456 7.70 -35.81 -2.17
N ARG A 457 6.46 -36.18 -2.32
CA ARG A 457 5.45 -35.34 -2.96
C ARG A 457 5.16 -34.19 -2.03
N TRP A 458 5.33 -33.00 -2.55
CA TRP A 458 4.83 -31.82 -1.88
C TRP A 458 3.30 -31.96 -1.67
N ILE A 459 2.90 -32.16 -0.42
CA ILE A 459 1.50 -32.19 -0.02
C ILE A 459 1.21 -30.83 0.60
N PRO A 460 0.20 -30.08 0.09
CA PRO A 460 -0.22 -28.85 0.73
C PRO A 460 -0.48 -29.08 2.22
N SER A 461 0.09 -28.28 3.07
CA SER A 461 -0.03 -28.36 4.54
C SER A 461 -1.49 -28.30 5.05
N SER A 462 -2.44 -27.89 4.22
CA SER A 462 -3.88 -27.90 4.50
C SER A 462 -4.46 -29.29 4.82
N ARG A 463 -3.70 -30.36 4.59
CA ARG A 463 -4.10 -31.75 4.91
C ARG A 463 -3.14 -32.45 5.89
N GLY A 464 -2.39 -31.68 6.68
CA GLY A 464 -1.47 -32.26 7.66
C GLY A 464 -0.13 -32.76 7.06
N GLY A 465 0.21 -32.34 5.84
CA GLY A 465 1.52 -32.61 5.24
C GLY A 465 2.61 -31.76 5.91
N ILE A 466 3.77 -32.37 6.14
CA ILE A 466 4.95 -31.67 6.65
C ILE A 466 5.54 -30.84 5.51
N ALA A 467 5.78 -29.54 5.75
CA ALA A 467 6.50 -28.70 4.80
C ALA A 467 7.89 -29.28 4.55
N PRO A 468 8.42 -29.22 3.31
CA PRO A 468 9.76 -29.70 3.02
C PRO A 468 10.79 -29.07 3.95
N GLU A 469 11.76 -29.86 4.36
CA GLU A 469 12.91 -29.32 5.08
C GLU A 469 13.61 -28.29 4.20
N GLY A 470 14.13 -27.24 4.83
CA GLY A 470 14.82 -26.16 4.17
C GLY A 470 16.03 -25.71 4.97
N ARG A 471 16.84 -24.88 4.36
CA ARG A 471 18.08 -24.38 4.94
C ARG A 471 18.34 -22.94 4.56
N LEU A 472 18.71 -22.16 5.55
CA LEU A 472 19.34 -20.87 5.35
C LEU A 472 20.85 -21.04 5.34
N ILE A 473 21.51 -20.43 4.36
CA ILE A 473 22.97 -20.37 4.24
C ILE A 473 23.39 -18.91 4.15
N ALA A 474 24.35 -18.52 4.97
CA ALA A 474 24.99 -17.20 4.91
C ALA A 474 26.27 -17.29 4.08
N PHE A 475 26.45 -16.35 3.17
CA PHE A 475 27.63 -16.21 2.32
C PHE A 475 28.28 -14.83 2.55
N SER A 476 29.61 -14.79 2.53
CA SER A 476 30.33 -13.52 2.45
C SER A 476 29.95 -12.79 1.17
N ALA A 477 29.48 -11.56 1.27
CA ALA A 477 29.19 -10.75 0.10
C ALA A 477 30.45 -10.41 -0.69
N GLU A 478 31.63 -10.39 -0.05
CA GLU A 478 32.89 -10.04 -0.65
C GLU A 478 33.39 -11.10 -1.64
N ASN A 479 33.39 -12.39 -1.24
CA ASN A 479 34.04 -13.46 -1.99
C ASN A 479 33.16 -14.69 -2.23
N GLY A 480 31.94 -14.74 -1.66
CA GLY A 480 31.00 -15.84 -1.81
C GLY A 480 31.29 -17.06 -0.93
N ASP A 481 32.21 -16.96 0.01
CA ASP A 481 32.50 -18.05 0.95
C ASP A 481 31.31 -18.31 1.85
N ARG A 482 31.01 -19.59 2.09
CA ARG A 482 29.96 -19.99 3.03
C ARG A 482 30.44 -19.75 4.45
N LEU A 483 29.72 -18.89 5.19
CA LEU A 483 30.02 -18.56 6.57
C LEU A 483 29.43 -19.56 7.56
N TRP A 484 28.11 -19.74 7.48
CA TRP A 484 27.37 -20.65 8.35
C TRP A 484 26.03 -21.08 7.72
N SER A 485 25.30 -21.98 8.38
CA SER A 485 23.94 -22.34 7.96
C SER A 485 23.09 -22.87 9.10
N CYS A 486 21.78 -22.76 8.96
CA CYS A 486 20.82 -23.30 9.91
C CYS A 486 19.57 -23.86 9.18
N PRO A 487 18.76 -24.72 9.84
CA PRO A 487 17.46 -25.10 9.33
C PRO A 487 16.56 -23.88 9.15
N ALA A 488 15.74 -23.89 8.09
CA ALA A 488 14.71 -22.91 7.84
C ALA A 488 13.65 -23.53 6.90
N ARG A 489 12.37 -23.21 7.10
CA ARG A 489 11.27 -23.83 6.36
C ARG A 489 10.33 -22.80 5.75
N GLU A 490 9.72 -23.17 4.62
CA GLU A 490 8.65 -22.39 4.02
C GLU A 490 7.39 -22.39 4.88
N GLY A 491 6.63 -21.32 4.80
CA GLY A 491 5.28 -21.26 5.36
C GLY A 491 4.23 -21.85 4.41
N TYR A 492 2.97 -21.80 4.83
CA TYR A 492 1.85 -22.08 3.95
C TYR A 492 1.69 -20.97 2.92
N ASN A 493 1.82 -21.30 1.64
CA ASN A 493 1.74 -20.36 0.52
C ASN A 493 2.67 -19.14 0.62
N ALA A 494 3.82 -19.29 1.27
CA ALA A 494 4.85 -18.24 1.32
C ALA A 494 6.26 -18.83 1.47
N PRO A 495 7.27 -18.19 0.85
CA PRO A 495 8.67 -18.55 1.01
C PRO A 495 9.17 -18.44 2.47
N VAL A 496 10.40 -18.87 2.70
CA VAL A 496 11.06 -18.71 4.01
C VAL A 496 11.18 -17.24 4.37
N ASP A 497 10.83 -16.88 5.60
CA ASP A 497 11.07 -15.54 6.13
C ASP A 497 12.51 -15.40 6.62
N VAL A 498 13.12 -14.28 6.30
CA VAL A 498 14.43 -13.86 6.81
C VAL A 498 14.33 -12.38 7.14
N PHE A 499 14.50 -12.03 8.41
CA PHE A 499 14.49 -10.65 8.88
C PHE A 499 15.77 -10.32 9.63
N LEU A 500 16.39 -9.22 9.27
CA LEU A 500 17.55 -8.68 9.96
C LEU A 500 17.12 -7.41 10.67
N THR A 501 16.87 -7.54 11.96
CA THR A 501 16.38 -6.45 12.82
C THR A 501 16.75 -6.69 14.27
N GLY A 502 16.87 -5.60 15.07
CA GLY A 502 17.26 -5.67 16.47
C GLY A 502 18.64 -6.30 16.69
N GLY A 503 19.56 -6.18 15.72
CA GLY A 503 20.88 -6.80 15.78
C GLY A 503 20.93 -8.30 15.48
N HIS A 504 19.79 -8.94 15.21
CA HIS A 504 19.68 -10.37 15.01
C HIS A 504 19.11 -10.73 13.63
N LEU A 505 19.42 -11.94 13.17
CA LEU A 505 18.72 -12.61 12.09
C LEU A 505 17.61 -13.48 12.68
N TRP A 506 16.38 -13.18 12.27
CA TRP A 506 15.19 -13.94 12.62
C TRP A 506 14.71 -14.75 11.43
N THR A 507 14.54 -16.06 11.61
CA THR A 507 13.98 -16.97 10.60
C THR A 507 13.11 -18.02 11.28
N GLY A 508 12.16 -18.59 10.55
CA GLY A 508 11.22 -19.55 11.10
C GLY A 508 11.55 -20.99 10.72
N ASP A 509 11.51 -21.89 11.69
CA ASP A 509 11.21 -23.29 11.47
C ASP A 509 9.69 -23.41 11.46
N LEU A 510 9.09 -23.63 10.34
CA LEU A 510 7.68 -23.68 10.30
C LEU A 510 7.07 -24.76 11.09
N VAL A 511 6.14 -24.37 11.74
CA VAL A 511 5.57 -25.13 12.70
C VAL A 511 4.11 -25.41 12.53
N GLN A 512 3.70 -26.38 13.25
CA GLN A 512 2.34 -26.80 13.38
C GLN A 512 1.42 -25.68 13.85
N ALA A 513 0.15 -25.91 13.76
CA ALA A 513 -0.89 -25.01 14.20
C ALA A 513 -0.60 -24.36 15.57
N GLY A 514 -0.40 -23.07 15.64
CA GLY A 514 -0.24 -22.30 16.89
C GLY A 514 1.01 -21.45 17.01
N ASP A 515 2.05 -21.70 16.21
CA ASP A 515 3.32 -21.00 16.35
C ASP A 515 3.68 -20.17 15.12
N SER A 516 4.35 -19.04 15.30
CA SER A 516 4.91 -18.23 14.21
C SER A 516 6.09 -18.95 13.54
N GLY A 517 6.72 -19.86 14.23
CA GLY A 517 7.97 -20.49 13.84
C GLY A 517 9.20 -19.60 14.01
N ILE A 518 9.04 -18.35 14.45
CA ILE A 518 10.12 -17.37 14.58
C ILE A 518 10.46 -17.23 16.07
N THR A 519 11.18 -18.22 16.58
CA THR A 519 11.50 -18.32 18.02
C THR A 519 12.97 -18.08 18.35
N LYS A 520 13.84 -17.92 17.32
CA LYS A 520 15.29 -17.82 17.51
C LYS A 520 15.85 -16.61 16.79
N GLY A 521 16.48 -15.72 17.54
CA GLY A 521 17.32 -14.64 17.03
C GLY A 521 18.77 -15.10 17.00
N ARG A 522 19.41 -15.00 15.85
CA ARG A 522 20.77 -15.45 15.61
C ARG A 522 21.71 -14.29 15.35
N ASN A 523 22.95 -14.44 15.77
CA ASN A 523 24.01 -13.56 15.31
C ASN A 523 24.09 -13.62 13.78
N PRO A 524 23.99 -12.47 13.08
CA PRO A 524 24.00 -12.49 11.61
C PRO A 524 25.31 -13.00 11.02
N GLN A 525 26.45 -12.79 11.68
CA GLN A 525 27.78 -13.15 11.17
C GLN A 525 28.16 -14.59 11.47
N THR A 526 27.75 -15.13 12.63
CA THR A 526 28.17 -16.46 13.08
C THR A 526 27.08 -17.54 12.98
N GLY A 527 25.80 -17.12 12.97
CA GLY A 527 24.64 -18.02 13.01
C GLY A 527 24.34 -18.59 14.39
N GLU A 528 25.10 -18.22 15.42
CA GLU A 528 24.86 -18.62 16.80
C GLU A 528 23.54 -18.07 17.30
N ILE A 529 22.80 -18.87 18.09
CA ILE A 529 21.54 -18.43 18.70
C ILE A 529 21.89 -17.56 19.90
N GLU A 530 21.52 -16.28 19.85
CA GLU A 530 21.71 -15.31 20.92
C GLU A 530 20.43 -15.04 21.70
N VAL A 531 19.28 -15.15 21.02
CA VAL A 531 17.96 -14.96 21.62
C VAL A 531 17.08 -16.16 21.35
N THR A 532 16.38 -16.61 22.38
CA THR A 532 15.32 -17.62 22.27
C THR A 532 14.05 -17.09 22.96
N ARG A 533 12.96 -17.13 22.23
CA ARG A 533 11.63 -16.80 22.77
C ARG A 533 10.76 -18.06 22.83
N PRO A 534 9.73 -18.08 23.72
CA PRO A 534 8.82 -19.22 23.79
C PRO A 534 8.01 -19.37 22.50
N GLU A 535 7.49 -20.56 22.28
CA GLU A 535 6.53 -20.84 21.22
C GLU A 535 5.23 -20.07 21.45
N ASP A 536 4.61 -19.58 20.37
CA ASP A 536 3.39 -18.78 20.44
C ASP A 536 2.17 -19.69 20.57
N GLN A 537 1.59 -19.75 21.75
CA GLN A 537 0.37 -20.54 21.98
C GLN A 537 -0.90 -19.76 21.66
N GLU A 538 -0.83 -18.45 21.61
CA GLU A 538 -1.98 -17.53 21.46
C GLU A 538 -2.44 -17.34 20.02
N PHE A 539 -1.64 -17.78 19.04
CA PHE A 539 -2.01 -17.70 17.61
C PHE A 539 -3.02 -18.77 17.20
N TYR A 540 -3.47 -19.59 18.13
CA TYR A 540 -4.50 -20.57 17.85
C TYR A 540 -5.88 -19.92 17.83
N THR A 541 -6.48 -19.84 16.65
CA THR A 541 -7.88 -19.45 16.48
C THR A 541 -8.66 -20.65 15.99
N PRO A 542 -9.66 -21.12 16.73
CA PRO A 542 -10.49 -22.24 16.30
C PRO A 542 -11.09 -21.97 14.92
N GLY A 543 -10.92 -22.88 14.00
CA GLY A 543 -11.60 -22.89 12.71
C GLY A 543 -10.86 -22.32 11.50
N MET A 544 -9.61 -21.86 11.67
CA MET A 544 -8.83 -21.34 10.51
C MET A 544 -7.43 -21.92 10.42
N PRO A 545 -7.23 -22.92 9.53
CA PRO A 545 -5.94 -23.59 9.38
C PRO A 545 -4.94 -22.85 8.48
N HIS A 546 -5.29 -21.70 7.92
CA HIS A 546 -4.45 -20.99 6.96
C HIS A 546 -3.42 -20.12 7.68
N HIS A 547 -2.24 -20.65 7.84
CA HIS A 547 -1.09 -19.87 8.23
C HIS A 547 -0.59 -19.11 7.01
N ARG A 548 -0.69 -17.81 7.02
CA ARG A 548 -0.30 -16.80 6.01
C ARG A 548 -0.47 -17.20 4.53
N CYS A 549 -1.06 -16.32 3.77
CA CYS A 549 -1.12 -16.38 2.31
C CYS A 549 -0.19 -15.33 1.66
N TYR A 550 0.78 -14.82 2.40
CA TYR A 550 1.72 -13.76 2.02
C TYR A 550 2.98 -13.85 2.88
N ARG A 551 4.05 -13.19 2.46
CA ARG A 551 5.25 -13.04 3.26
C ARG A 551 4.97 -12.20 4.49
N ASN A 552 5.48 -12.63 5.64
CA ASN A 552 5.51 -11.80 6.84
C ASN A 552 6.40 -10.58 6.60
N LYS A 553 6.27 -9.56 7.44
CA LYS A 553 7.04 -8.32 7.39
C LYS A 553 7.48 -7.97 8.80
N ALA A 554 8.40 -7.03 8.92
CA ALA A 554 8.89 -6.61 10.22
C ALA A 554 9.14 -5.10 10.26
N THR A 555 9.35 -4.59 11.46
CA THR A 555 9.89 -3.26 11.72
C THR A 555 11.09 -3.38 12.64
N SER A 556 11.69 -2.26 12.99
CA SER A 556 12.78 -2.23 13.98
C SER A 556 12.37 -2.75 15.37
N LYS A 557 11.06 -2.86 15.66
CA LYS A 557 10.52 -3.32 16.95
C LYS A 557 9.70 -4.62 16.91
N TYR A 558 9.08 -4.92 15.79
CA TYR A 558 8.12 -6.03 15.70
C TYR A 558 8.37 -6.93 14.50
N LEU A 559 8.29 -8.24 14.73
CA LEU A 559 8.03 -9.20 13.67
C LEU A 559 6.51 -9.29 13.50
N ILE A 560 6.01 -9.09 12.27
CA ILE A 560 4.58 -8.99 12.01
C ILE A 560 4.14 -10.17 11.16
N THR A 561 3.38 -11.07 11.77
CA THR A 561 2.94 -12.31 11.14
C THR A 561 1.47 -12.23 10.72
N GLY A 562 1.02 -13.19 9.93
CA GLY A 562 -0.33 -13.19 9.37
C GLY A 562 -1.01 -14.53 9.48
N ARG A 563 -1.23 -15.02 10.71
CA ARG A 563 -1.85 -16.31 10.91
C ARG A 563 -3.36 -16.24 11.14
N ALA A 564 -3.77 -15.71 12.27
CA ALA A 564 -5.18 -15.60 12.63
C ALA A 564 -5.77 -14.22 12.34
N GLY A 565 -4.91 -13.25 12.18
CA GLY A 565 -5.18 -11.87 11.86
C GLY A 565 -3.89 -11.23 11.39
N THR A 566 -3.41 -10.26 12.16
CA THR A 566 -2.06 -9.69 12.05
C THR A 566 -1.47 -9.67 13.46
N GLU A 567 -0.51 -10.51 13.72
CA GLU A 567 0.11 -10.67 15.03
C GLU A 567 1.42 -9.90 15.08
N PHE A 568 1.68 -9.21 16.18
CA PHE A 568 2.90 -8.46 16.44
C PHE A 568 3.72 -9.22 17.49
N ILE A 569 4.94 -9.55 17.15
CA ILE A 569 5.90 -10.15 18.06
C ILE A 569 6.90 -9.06 18.42
N ASP A 570 6.88 -8.61 19.65
CA ASP A 570 7.84 -7.65 20.17
C ASP A 570 9.24 -8.30 20.25
N ILE A 571 10.24 -7.68 19.60
CA ILE A 571 11.56 -8.27 19.47
C ILE A 571 12.32 -8.24 20.80
N GLU A 572 12.09 -7.23 21.62
CA GLU A 572 12.78 -7.03 22.90
C GLU A 572 12.21 -7.93 23.99
N SER A 573 10.90 -7.94 24.17
CA SER A 573 10.23 -8.74 25.22
C SER A 573 9.97 -10.19 24.78
N GLY A 574 9.91 -10.46 23.49
CA GLY A 574 9.48 -11.74 22.92
C GLY A 574 7.98 -11.99 23.01
N GLU A 575 7.19 -11.02 23.49
CA GLU A 575 5.74 -11.13 23.64
C GLU A 575 5.03 -11.09 22.29
N ALA A 576 4.05 -11.98 22.12
CA ALA A 576 3.17 -11.99 20.97
C ALA A 576 1.85 -11.30 21.27
N ILE A 577 1.51 -10.28 20.47
CA ILE A 577 0.31 -9.46 20.62
C ILE A 577 -0.62 -9.74 19.46
N PRO A 578 -1.70 -10.51 19.65
CA PRO A 578 -2.64 -10.84 18.58
C PRO A 578 -3.55 -9.67 18.23
N ASN A 579 -3.82 -9.50 16.94
CA ASN A 579 -4.81 -8.56 16.43
C ASN A 579 -5.70 -9.27 15.40
N HIS A 580 -6.86 -9.72 15.87
CA HIS A 580 -7.78 -10.53 15.05
C HIS A 580 -8.72 -9.69 14.17
N TRP A 581 -8.82 -8.38 14.37
CA TRP A 581 -9.80 -7.52 13.75
C TRP A 581 -9.41 -6.98 12.37
N PHE A 582 -8.16 -7.23 11.93
CA PHE A 582 -7.73 -6.96 10.57
C PHE A 582 -6.74 -8.01 10.09
N ARG A 583 -6.55 -8.09 8.79
CA ARG A 583 -5.62 -9.01 8.14
C ARG A 583 -5.16 -8.47 6.80
N GLY A 584 -3.91 -8.76 6.43
CA GLY A 584 -3.38 -8.46 5.12
C GLY A 584 -4.06 -9.21 3.98
N THR A 585 -3.99 -8.65 2.79
CA THR A 585 -4.50 -9.26 1.55
C THR A 585 -3.66 -10.45 1.11
N CYS A 586 -4.27 -11.41 0.40
CA CYS A 586 -3.53 -12.54 -0.19
C CYS A 586 -2.43 -12.06 -1.13
N SER A 587 -1.33 -12.76 -1.15
CA SER A 587 -0.09 -12.53 -1.91
C SER A 587 0.73 -11.33 -1.48
N TYR A 588 0.15 -10.17 -1.17
CA TYR A 588 0.89 -8.98 -0.74
C TYR A 588 1.03 -8.87 0.78
N GLY A 589 -0.06 -9.07 1.53
CA GLY A 589 -0.11 -8.88 2.98
C GLY A 589 -0.48 -7.46 3.40
N ILE A 590 0.24 -6.95 4.38
CA ILE A 590 0.16 -5.59 4.92
C ILE A 590 1.41 -4.80 4.53
N MET A 591 1.43 -3.49 4.82
CA MET A 591 2.63 -2.65 4.70
C MET A 591 2.82 -1.82 5.97
N PRO A 592 3.84 -2.11 6.80
CA PRO A 592 4.13 -1.39 8.02
C PRO A 592 5.15 -0.28 7.75
N CYS A 593 4.72 0.96 7.66
CA CYS A 593 5.57 2.12 7.45
C CYS A 593 4.82 3.43 7.74
N ASN A 594 5.50 4.58 7.72
CA ASN A 594 4.94 5.90 8.04
C ASN A 594 4.31 5.99 9.45
N GLY A 595 4.74 5.17 10.40
CA GLY A 595 4.13 5.04 11.71
C GLY A 595 2.78 4.30 11.72
N LEU A 596 2.37 3.72 10.59
CA LEU A 596 1.06 3.12 10.35
C LEU A 596 1.18 1.68 9.85
N VAL A 597 0.10 0.93 9.95
CA VAL A 597 -0.06 -0.36 9.29
C VAL A 597 -1.12 -0.22 8.21
N TYR A 598 -0.71 -0.35 6.95
CA TYR A 598 -1.64 -0.34 5.83
C TYR A 598 -2.13 -1.75 5.55
N SER A 599 -3.44 -1.92 5.64
CA SER A 599 -4.14 -3.15 5.31
C SER A 599 -5.02 -2.91 4.08
N PRO A 600 -4.54 -3.25 2.87
CA PRO A 600 -5.33 -3.06 1.66
C PRO A 600 -6.52 -4.00 1.66
N THR A 601 -7.56 -3.61 0.92
CA THR A 601 -8.79 -4.39 0.77
C THR A 601 -8.46 -5.83 0.37
N HIS A 602 -8.98 -6.80 1.09
CA HIS A 602 -8.68 -8.18 0.80
C HIS A 602 -9.89 -8.91 0.18
N PRO A 603 -9.66 -9.77 -0.84
CA PRO A 603 -10.72 -10.49 -1.52
C PRO A 603 -11.08 -11.82 -0.86
N CYS A 604 -10.47 -12.17 0.26
CA CYS A 604 -10.53 -13.49 0.87
C CYS A 604 -11.69 -13.63 1.86
N ALA A 605 -12.50 -14.67 1.72
CA ALA A 605 -13.56 -15.02 2.66
C ALA A 605 -13.05 -15.68 3.97
N CYS A 606 -11.77 -16.02 4.06
CA CYS A 606 -11.16 -16.47 5.30
C CYS A 606 -11.25 -15.39 6.37
N PHE A 607 -11.58 -15.70 7.60
CA PHE A 607 -11.67 -14.73 8.71
C PHE A 607 -12.80 -13.68 8.61
N MET A 608 -13.91 -13.99 7.96
CA MET A 608 -15.05 -13.05 7.81
C MET A 608 -15.54 -12.44 9.12
N ARG A 609 -15.32 -13.10 10.25
CA ARG A 609 -15.82 -12.65 11.56
C ARG A 609 -14.93 -11.62 12.26
N ALA A 610 -13.68 -11.51 11.85
CA ALA A 610 -12.67 -10.79 12.62
C ALA A 610 -12.04 -9.63 11.86
N LYS A 611 -12.45 -9.35 10.62
CA LYS A 611 -11.77 -8.38 9.78
C LYS A 611 -12.65 -7.19 9.43
N ILE A 612 -12.03 -6.03 9.41
CA ILE A 612 -12.59 -4.85 8.78
C ILE A 612 -12.49 -4.95 7.25
N ASN A 613 -13.43 -4.34 6.55
CA ASN A 613 -13.42 -4.22 5.09
C ASN A 613 -12.73 -2.93 4.67
N GLY A 614 -12.58 -2.72 3.37
CA GLY A 614 -11.96 -1.52 2.82
C GLY A 614 -10.43 -1.53 2.87
N PHE A 615 -9.86 -0.46 2.36
CA PHE A 615 -8.43 -0.16 2.49
C PHE A 615 -8.24 0.70 3.74
N ASN A 616 -7.48 0.19 4.71
CA ASN A 616 -7.36 0.78 6.02
C ASN A 616 -5.92 1.15 6.33
N ALA A 617 -5.70 2.31 6.93
CA ALA A 617 -4.51 2.65 7.67
C ALA A 617 -4.80 2.63 9.16
N LEU A 618 -3.96 1.94 9.91
CA LEU A 618 -4.15 1.62 11.30
C LEU A 618 -3.01 2.22 12.13
N ALA A 619 -3.35 2.87 13.26
CA ALA A 619 -2.37 3.53 14.11
C ALA A 619 -2.30 2.89 15.51
N ARG A 620 -1.11 2.95 16.11
CA ARG A 620 -0.76 2.37 17.40
C ARG A 620 -1.51 2.99 18.58
N SER A 621 -1.59 4.32 18.63
CA SER A 621 -2.25 5.04 19.71
C SER A 621 -2.71 6.42 19.25
N VAL A 622 -3.74 6.95 19.89
CA VAL A 622 -4.09 8.36 19.78
C VAL A 622 -3.28 9.12 20.82
N GLN A 623 -2.34 9.93 20.38
CA GLN A 623 -1.70 10.95 21.23
C GLN A 623 -2.43 12.30 21.03
N GLY A 624 -3.73 12.29 21.04
CA GLY A 624 -4.50 13.52 21.12
C GLY A 624 -4.83 13.83 22.59
N PRO A 625 -5.26 15.05 22.93
CA PRO A 625 -5.91 15.28 24.19
C PRO A 625 -7.06 14.28 24.24
N GLY A 626 -6.79 13.17 24.96
CA GLY A 626 -7.70 12.05 25.00
C GLY A 626 -9.08 12.60 25.21
N SER A 627 -10.00 12.24 24.35
CA SER A 627 -11.37 12.68 24.39
C SER A 627 -12.04 12.15 25.66
N LYS A 628 -11.64 12.65 26.81
CA LYS A 628 -12.51 12.81 27.97
C LYS A 628 -13.48 13.96 27.67
N GLY A 629 -13.90 14.09 26.41
CA GLY A 629 -15.04 14.89 26.02
C GLY A 629 -16.24 14.30 26.73
N ASN A 630 -16.96 15.13 27.41
CA ASN A 630 -18.24 14.79 28.03
C ASN A 630 -19.06 14.00 26.97
N GLU A 631 -19.58 12.81 27.29
CA GLU A 631 -20.37 12.00 26.35
C GLU A 631 -21.48 12.82 25.67
N ALA A 632 -22.03 13.82 26.36
CA ALA A 632 -23.00 14.78 25.84
C ALA A 632 -22.48 15.61 24.63
N ASP A 633 -21.18 15.82 24.50
CA ASP A 633 -20.58 16.59 23.39
C ASP A 633 -20.31 15.73 22.15
N ARG A 634 -20.43 14.42 22.24
CA ARG A 634 -20.22 13.49 21.13
C ARG A 634 -21.43 13.33 20.23
N LEU A 635 -22.62 13.63 20.74
CA LEU A 635 -23.88 13.54 19.99
C LEU A 635 -24.24 14.90 19.38
N GLN A 636 -24.07 15.03 18.08
CA GLN A 636 -24.63 16.17 17.34
C GLN A 636 -26.06 15.85 16.92
N LYS A 637 -27.02 16.55 17.52
CA LYS A 637 -28.43 16.39 17.20
C LYS A 637 -28.75 17.23 15.96
N GLY A 638 -29.14 16.59 14.86
CA GLY A 638 -29.67 17.26 13.68
C GLY A 638 -31.04 17.93 13.95
N ALA A 639 -31.52 18.75 13.01
CA ALA A 639 -32.80 19.47 13.14
C ALA A 639 -33.98 18.52 13.39
N ALA A 640 -34.01 17.37 12.74
CA ALA A 640 -35.06 16.34 12.88
C ALA A 640 -35.08 15.65 14.26
N TYR A 641 -34.01 15.74 15.06
CA TYR A 641 -33.95 15.07 16.37
C TYR A 641 -34.99 15.62 17.36
N GLN A 642 -35.38 16.89 17.23
CA GLN A 642 -36.38 17.54 18.10
C GLN A 642 -37.81 17.28 17.62
N GLU A 643 -37.99 16.85 16.37
CA GLU A 643 -39.28 16.58 15.74
C GLU A 643 -39.76 15.14 15.94
N ILE A 644 -38.86 14.23 16.31
CA ILE A 644 -39.22 12.85 16.61
C ILE A 644 -39.76 12.83 18.06
N GLN A 645 -41.05 13.13 18.23
CA GLN A 645 -41.76 12.69 19.42
C GLN A 645 -42.05 11.20 19.25
N ILE A 646 -41.26 10.40 19.97
CA ILE A 646 -41.60 8.95 20.14
C ILE A 646 -42.88 8.97 20.97
N ASN A 647 -44.03 8.89 20.32
CA ASN A 647 -45.27 8.53 20.99
C ASN A 647 -45.11 7.10 21.47
N GLU A 648 -44.88 6.91 22.76
CA GLU A 648 -44.82 5.60 23.43
C GLU A 648 -46.13 4.79 23.30
N LYS A 649 -47.10 5.26 22.49
CA LYS A 649 -48.39 4.65 22.27
C LYS A 649 -48.66 4.22 20.82
N ASP A 650 -47.73 4.29 19.92
CA ASP A 650 -47.91 3.64 18.62
C ASP A 650 -47.71 2.15 18.82
N GLU A 651 -48.86 1.50 19.05
CA GLU A 651 -49.07 0.07 18.95
C GLU A 651 -48.39 -0.47 17.70
N ALA A 652 -47.68 -1.58 17.89
CA ALA A 652 -47.07 -2.46 16.95
C ALA A 652 -47.20 -2.02 15.47
N SER A 653 -46.16 -1.37 14.94
CA SER A 653 -46.12 -1.18 13.48
C SER A 653 -46.19 -2.56 12.83
N GLU A 654 -47.10 -2.72 11.86
CA GLU A 654 -47.19 -3.93 11.03
C GLU A 654 -45.90 -4.17 10.20
N GLY A 655 -44.84 -3.47 10.51
CA GLY A 655 -43.52 -3.63 9.91
C GLY A 655 -42.80 -4.89 10.40
N TRP A 656 -41.77 -5.30 9.72
CA TRP A 656 -40.87 -6.40 10.06
C TRP A 656 -39.59 -5.85 10.72
N PRO A 657 -39.63 -5.47 12.03
CA PRO A 657 -38.54 -4.71 12.66
C PRO A 657 -37.27 -5.49 12.90
N THR A 658 -37.36 -6.83 12.94
CA THR A 658 -36.18 -7.69 13.16
C THR A 658 -36.19 -8.88 12.19
N TYR A 659 -35.06 -9.61 12.10
CA TYR A 659 -34.90 -10.80 11.25
C TYR A 659 -36.01 -11.84 11.44
N ARG A 660 -36.60 -11.93 12.64
CA ARG A 660 -37.68 -12.88 13.00
C ARG A 660 -38.98 -12.19 13.37
N HIS A 661 -39.24 -11.00 12.86
CA HIS A 661 -40.37 -10.12 13.10
C HIS A 661 -40.32 -9.47 14.49
N ASP A 662 -40.39 -10.25 15.54
CA ASP A 662 -40.27 -9.78 16.93
C ASP A 662 -39.01 -10.38 17.57
N ALA A 663 -38.42 -9.70 18.54
CA ALA A 663 -37.16 -10.10 19.14
C ALA A 663 -37.24 -11.41 19.93
#